data_40b040422d5d68b568d766bfb2d085d7
#
_entry.id   40b040422d5d68b568d766bfb2d085d7
#
_cell.length_a   1.000
_cell.length_b   1.000
_cell.length_c   1.000
_cell.angle_alpha   90.00
_cell.angle_beta   90.00
_cell.angle_gamma   90.00
#
_symmetry.space_group_name_H-M   'P 1'
#
loop_
_entity.id
_entity.type
_entity.pdbx_description
1 polymer ?
#
loop_
_entity_poly.entity_id
_entity_poly.type
_entity_poly.pdbx_seq_one_letter_code
_entity_poly.pdbx_strand_id
1 'polypeptide(L)'
;MVLVAIRPDGSPCEPGEIGEICIQGSSVCAGYWQNPEETKRFQTIIPGYPGQFYRTGDMGVLYEGQLYLTGRIKEMIIISGKNIFPGDITLLLRQEGVPLPADAIAVFSLPSPEGEHPILCAESTPDADYAAIAAQVNRLTARNFGFSFWDVAFTPVGSLPRTDNRKIKTLATHTLYESGRLPLLYSSRSSGNATNPQQSAPAAPRPKIELPPNATPEQIQPIISAIFREVLPGVSFGPNDSFLTLGGDSLRMMELVCGLEQDLGINIDIRCIAADPTVSGISAYLSALLSGRERDFQPDLRAECVLPAEIAPHGEYAYQPQDCHTVFLTGSTGFLGAYLIRALIEQRKDHGIKIYCHARAATPEKALERIINNMKRFECWQDSYLAYLHAVPGDLTQPHLGMTEENWQFLSKEVDAVYHNGAVLNFVFPYRQMKPANVLGTAECLRLACEGRPKYFHYVSSYSVYDNPSHFDRTVMEDDPLESPDGYFLGYSETKWVAEKLVELARQRGLRAAVYRPGDITGTLATGIWKLEDLISRSMVGCVQLGAAPDVEVNLHLTPVDYVADALIHISFRNECCGHAFNLLNHRLMPLRQMTALMKKAGYPLELLPYGEWCQRLTATTSEENVLRILSCLFTDQRTAGEDMIARFGVHQAHFSTANTDRLLEGSGIACQPVDAALLQSYLRYFIKSGYLPAPQPWWKRLFAHKKQ
;
A
#
# COMPACT_ATOMS: atom_id res chain seq x y z
N MET A 1 -25.30 -38.26 -5.30
CA MET A 1 -24.38 -37.20 -5.76
C MET A 1 -23.52 -36.79 -4.58
N VAL A 2 -22.22 -36.78 -4.75
CA VAL A 2 -21.26 -36.29 -3.74
C VAL A 2 -20.83 -34.90 -4.13
N LEU A 3 -20.84 -33.98 -3.16
CA LEU A 3 -20.38 -32.60 -3.31
C LEU A 3 -19.17 -32.40 -2.41
N VAL A 4 -18.11 -31.79 -2.94
CA VAL A 4 -16.89 -31.43 -2.18
C VAL A 4 -16.47 -30.04 -2.60
N ALA A 5 -16.23 -29.17 -1.64
CA ALA A 5 -15.56 -27.89 -1.88
C ALA A 5 -14.04 -28.10 -1.84
N ILE A 6 -13.30 -27.56 -2.80
CA ILE A 6 -11.84 -27.69 -2.86
C ILE A 6 -11.16 -26.32 -2.88
N ARG A 7 -9.99 -26.28 -2.29
CA ARG A 7 -9.06 -25.13 -2.34
C ARG A 7 -8.41 -25.04 -3.73
N PRO A 8 -7.73 -23.92 -4.04
CA PRO A 8 -7.01 -23.78 -5.31
C PRO A 8 -5.93 -24.83 -5.56
N ASP A 9 -5.36 -25.42 -4.49
CA ASP A 9 -4.37 -26.50 -4.58
C ASP A 9 -4.99 -27.89 -4.83
N GLY A 10 -6.32 -27.99 -4.88
CA GLY A 10 -7.08 -29.23 -5.07
C GLY A 10 -7.36 -30.02 -3.78
N SER A 11 -6.93 -29.55 -2.62
CA SER A 11 -7.27 -30.16 -1.34
C SER A 11 -8.72 -29.85 -0.93
N PRO A 12 -9.42 -30.77 -0.20
CA PRO A 12 -10.78 -30.50 0.27
C PRO A 12 -10.80 -29.37 1.29
N CYS A 13 -11.82 -28.53 1.23
CA CYS A 13 -12.10 -27.49 2.21
C CYS A 13 -12.65 -28.08 3.52
N GLU A 14 -12.39 -27.38 4.63
CA GLU A 14 -13.05 -27.65 5.90
C GLU A 14 -14.54 -27.24 5.89
N PRO A 15 -15.39 -27.82 6.75
CA PRO A 15 -16.78 -27.38 6.87
C PRO A 15 -16.88 -25.87 7.14
N GLY A 16 -17.62 -25.14 6.31
CA GLY A 16 -17.76 -23.69 6.42
C GLY A 16 -16.70 -22.88 5.67
N GLU A 17 -15.72 -23.50 5.04
CA GLU A 17 -14.73 -22.85 4.19
C GLU A 17 -15.25 -22.73 2.75
N ILE A 18 -15.03 -21.56 2.11
CA ILE A 18 -15.41 -21.33 0.72
C ILE A 18 -14.37 -21.95 -0.21
N GLY A 19 -14.83 -22.77 -1.16
CA GLY A 19 -13.99 -23.38 -2.17
C GLY A 19 -14.73 -23.60 -3.49
N GLU A 20 -14.02 -24.10 -4.50
CA GLU A 20 -14.66 -24.52 -5.74
C GLU A 20 -15.45 -25.80 -5.51
N ILE A 21 -16.72 -25.78 -5.91
CA ILE A 21 -17.60 -26.94 -5.78
C ILE A 21 -17.28 -27.97 -6.85
N CYS A 22 -16.96 -29.17 -6.40
CA CYS A 22 -16.74 -30.33 -7.23
C CYS A 22 -17.86 -31.35 -7.02
N ILE A 23 -18.31 -32.00 -8.07
CA ILE A 23 -19.42 -32.94 -8.04
C ILE A 23 -19.01 -34.31 -8.58
N GLN A 24 -19.58 -35.36 -8.01
CA GLN A 24 -19.47 -36.74 -8.46
C GLN A 24 -20.83 -37.42 -8.37
N GLY A 25 -21.23 -38.16 -9.38
CA GLY A 25 -22.49 -38.89 -9.37
C GLY A 25 -22.92 -39.40 -10.75
N SER A 26 -23.95 -40.23 -10.78
CA SER A 26 -24.48 -40.83 -11.99
C SER A 26 -25.10 -39.81 -12.96
N SER A 27 -25.44 -38.63 -12.51
CA SER A 27 -25.99 -37.54 -13.33
C SER A 27 -24.92 -36.63 -13.96
N VAL A 28 -23.64 -36.85 -13.62
CA VAL A 28 -22.51 -36.08 -14.16
C VAL A 28 -22.11 -36.69 -15.51
N CYS A 29 -22.05 -35.88 -16.57
CA CYS A 29 -21.65 -36.34 -17.89
C CYS A 29 -20.19 -36.82 -17.92
N ALA A 30 -19.88 -37.70 -18.89
CA ALA A 30 -18.52 -38.25 -19.02
C ALA A 30 -17.48 -37.20 -19.54
N GLY A 31 -17.97 -36.09 -20.12
CA GLY A 31 -17.13 -35.02 -20.66
C GLY A 31 -17.80 -34.21 -21.73
N TYR A 32 -17.06 -33.31 -22.36
CA TYR A 32 -17.50 -32.50 -23.48
C TYR A 32 -17.40 -33.28 -24.79
N TRP A 33 -18.45 -33.22 -25.62
CA TRP A 33 -18.49 -33.89 -26.90
C TRP A 33 -17.39 -33.41 -27.84
N GLN A 34 -16.56 -34.31 -28.33
CA GLN A 34 -15.43 -34.05 -29.23
C GLN A 34 -14.42 -33.01 -28.73
N ASN A 35 -14.35 -32.77 -27.41
CA ASN A 35 -13.42 -31.83 -26.79
C ASN A 35 -12.71 -32.45 -25.57
N PRO A 36 -11.71 -33.33 -25.81
CA PRO A 36 -11.01 -34.04 -24.74
C PRO A 36 -10.15 -33.09 -23.87
N GLU A 37 -9.61 -32.01 -24.43
CA GLU A 37 -8.82 -31.04 -23.69
C GLU A 37 -9.66 -30.31 -22.62
N GLU A 38 -10.85 -29.83 -23.02
CA GLU A 38 -11.75 -29.18 -22.08
C GLU A 38 -12.33 -30.19 -21.08
N THR A 39 -12.59 -31.42 -21.49
CA THR A 39 -12.99 -32.48 -20.57
C THR A 39 -11.95 -32.71 -19.48
N LYS A 40 -10.67 -32.83 -19.86
CA LYS A 40 -9.56 -33.03 -18.91
C LYS A 40 -9.38 -31.85 -17.95
N ARG A 41 -9.61 -30.64 -18.41
CA ARG A 41 -9.50 -29.42 -17.62
C ARG A 41 -10.48 -29.37 -16.44
N PHE A 42 -11.67 -29.93 -16.59
CA PHE A 42 -12.72 -29.93 -15.57
C PHE A 42 -12.74 -31.20 -14.71
N GLN A 43 -11.93 -32.20 -15.02
CA GLN A 43 -11.83 -33.42 -14.23
C GLN A 43 -10.72 -33.28 -13.17
N THR A 44 -11.00 -33.74 -11.95
CA THR A 44 -10.04 -33.71 -10.85
C THR A 44 -10.16 -34.95 -9.95
N ILE A 45 -9.07 -35.29 -9.26
CA ILE A 45 -9.05 -36.28 -8.20
C ILE A 45 -8.84 -35.51 -6.89
N ILE A 46 -9.70 -35.76 -5.90
CA ILE A 46 -9.68 -35.07 -4.63
C ILE A 46 -9.08 -35.98 -3.56
N PRO A 47 -8.02 -35.56 -2.83
CA PRO A 47 -7.44 -36.36 -1.75
C PRO A 47 -8.48 -36.78 -0.71
N GLY A 48 -8.50 -38.06 -0.35
CA GLY A 48 -9.44 -38.61 0.62
C GLY A 48 -10.82 -39.00 0.07
N TYR A 49 -11.10 -38.76 -1.20
CA TYR A 49 -12.37 -39.13 -1.84
C TYR A 49 -12.14 -40.09 -3.02
N PRO A 50 -12.87 -41.21 -3.11
CA PRO A 50 -12.68 -42.19 -4.17
C PRO A 50 -13.26 -41.69 -5.49
N GLY A 51 -12.56 -41.97 -6.59
CA GLY A 51 -13.03 -41.72 -7.94
C GLY A 51 -12.78 -40.29 -8.47
N GLN A 52 -13.34 -40.02 -9.64
CA GLN A 52 -13.13 -38.77 -10.37
C GLN A 52 -14.27 -37.79 -10.10
N PHE A 53 -13.93 -36.55 -9.85
CA PHE A 53 -14.84 -35.43 -9.66
C PHE A 53 -14.83 -34.48 -10.85
N TYR A 54 -15.89 -33.74 -10.98
CA TYR A 54 -16.06 -32.71 -11.99
C TYR A 54 -16.09 -31.35 -11.32
N ARG A 55 -15.19 -30.46 -11.74
CA ARG A 55 -15.11 -29.09 -11.26
C ARG A 55 -16.20 -28.24 -11.91
N THR A 56 -17.06 -27.62 -11.11
CA THR A 56 -18.21 -26.85 -11.64
C THR A 56 -17.80 -25.44 -12.08
N GLY A 57 -16.71 -24.92 -11.55
CA GLY A 57 -16.33 -23.52 -11.68
C GLY A 57 -17.17 -22.59 -10.82
N ASP A 58 -18.06 -23.13 -9.99
CA ASP A 58 -18.85 -22.35 -9.03
C ASP A 58 -18.16 -22.41 -7.66
N MET A 59 -18.06 -21.28 -6.99
CA MET A 59 -17.57 -21.15 -5.62
C MET A 59 -18.72 -21.29 -4.64
N GLY A 60 -18.48 -21.93 -3.52
CA GLY A 60 -19.49 -22.10 -2.48
C GLY A 60 -18.92 -22.67 -1.19
N VAL A 61 -19.78 -22.82 -0.21
CA VAL A 61 -19.48 -23.40 1.08
C VAL A 61 -20.44 -24.54 1.38
N LEU A 62 -19.90 -25.63 1.91
CA LEU A 62 -20.69 -26.73 2.47
C LEU A 62 -20.76 -26.56 3.98
N TYR A 63 -21.97 -26.27 4.48
CA TYR A 63 -22.18 -26.06 5.91
C TYR A 63 -23.45 -26.80 6.36
N GLU A 64 -23.36 -27.58 7.43
CA GLU A 64 -24.47 -28.40 8.00
C GLU A 64 -25.20 -29.25 6.92
N GLY A 65 -24.46 -29.79 5.95
CA GLY A 65 -25.02 -30.62 4.88
C GLY A 65 -25.76 -29.85 3.79
N GLN A 66 -25.73 -28.53 3.82
CA GLN A 66 -26.30 -27.66 2.79
C GLN A 66 -25.21 -26.99 1.95
N LEU A 67 -25.48 -26.74 0.66
CA LEU A 67 -24.61 -26.02 -0.25
C LEU A 67 -25.09 -24.54 -0.36
N TYR A 68 -24.20 -23.62 -0.08
CA TYR A 68 -24.40 -22.18 -0.29
C TYR A 68 -23.43 -21.73 -1.39
N LEU A 69 -23.97 -21.32 -2.53
CA LEU A 69 -23.18 -20.82 -3.65
C LEU A 69 -22.87 -19.33 -3.43
N THR A 70 -21.61 -18.94 -3.61
CA THR A 70 -21.15 -17.54 -3.47
C THR A 70 -20.93 -16.86 -4.81
N GLY A 71 -20.65 -17.61 -5.88
CA GLY A 71 -20.46 -17.06 -7.24
C GLY A 71 -19.69 -17.99 -8.15
N ARG A 72 -19.25 -17.46 -9.29
CA ARG A 72 -18.43 -18.19 -10.27
C ARG A 72 -17.00 -17.69 -10.28
N ILE A 73 -16.03 -18.60 -10.37
CA ILE A 73 -14.60 -18.26 -10.46
C ILE A 73 -14.32 -17.30 -11.64
N LYS A 74 -14.94 -17.55 -12.80
CA LYS A 74 -14.76 -16.71 -14.00
C LYS A 74 -15.44 -15.34 -13.95
N GLU A 75 -16.34 -15.13 -13.00
CA GLU A 75 -17.08 -13.87 -12.82
C GLU A 75 -16.52 -13.05 -11.65
N MET A 76 -15.66 -13.64 -10.82
CA MET A 76 -15.01 -12.98 -9.70
C MET A 76 -14.09 -11.87 -10.21
N ILE A 77 -14.24 -10.67 -9.66
CA ILE A 77 -13.37 -9.53 -9.93
C ILE A 77 -12.41 -9.32 -8.76
N ILE A 78 -11.16 -8.97 -9.06
CA ILE A 78 -10.13 -8.77 -8.05
C ILE A 78 -9.80 -7.29 -7.98
N ILE A 79 -10.27 -6.61 -6.94
CA ILE A 79 -10.04 -5.18 -6.77
C ILE A 79 -9.18 -4.97 -5.52
N SER A 80 -8.02 -4.33 -5.68
CA SER A 80 -7.07 -4.08 -4.59
C SER A 80 -6.73 -5.35 -3.78
N GLY A 81 -6.61 -6.50 -4.47
CA GLY A 81 -6.29 -7.78 -3.85
C GLY A 81 -7.46 -8.46 -3.12
N LYS A 82 -8.68 -7.95 -3.26
CA LYS A 82 -9.91 -8.56 -2.71
C LYS A 82 -10.71 -9.24 -3.79
N ASN A 83 -11.14 -10.47 -3.52
CA ASN A 83 -12.07 -11.20 -4.37
C ASN A 83 -13.49 -10.69 -4.13
N ILE A 84 -14.13 -10.17 -5.16
CA ILE A 84 -15.48 -9.60 -5.10
C ILE A 84 -16.36 -10.33 -6.11
N PHE A 85 -17.51 -10.81 -5.67
CA PHE A 85 -18.47 -11.47 -6.53
C PHE A 85 -19.53 -10.46 -6.99
N PRO A 86 -19.83 -10.39 -8.29
CA PRO A 86 -20.90 -9.53 -8.83
C PRO A 86 -22.25 -9.72 -8.15
N GLY A 87 -22.52 -10.93 -7.68
CA GLY A 87 -23.74 -11.25 -6.92
C GLY A 87 -23.87 -10.47 -5.61
N ASP A 88 -22.76 -10.28 -4.87
CA ASP A 88 -22.75 -9.54 -3.61
C ASP A 88 -23.05 -8.07 -3.84
N ILE A 89 -22.52 -7.50 -4.93
CA ILE A 89 -22.80 -6.11 -5.32
C ILE A 89 -24.29 -5.95 -5.67
N THR A 90 -24.81 -6.84 -6.52
CA THR A 90 -26.23 -6.79 -6.91
C THR A 90 -27.17 -6.95 -5.73
N LEU A 91 -26.82 -7.81 -4.77
CA LEU A 91 -27.56 -8.00 -3.53
C LEU A 91 -27.55 -6.73 -2.68
N LEU A 92 -26.38 -6.10 -2.48
CA LEU A 92 -26.25 -4.84 -1.76
C LEU A 92 -27.11 -3.75 -2.39
N LEU A 93 -27.01 -3.54 -3.70
CA LEU A 93 -27.76 -2.50 -4.40
C LEU A 93 -29.29 -2.69 -4.24
N ARG A 94 -29.74 -3.94 -4.26
CA ARG A 94 -31.14 -4.30 -4.03
C ARG A 94 -31.57 -4.03 -2.59
N GLN A 95 -30.77 -4.42 -1.60
CA GLN A 95 -31.06 -4.20 -0.17
C GLN A 95 -31.15 -2.73 0.18
N GLU A 96 -30.31 -1.90 -0.42
CA GLU A 96 -30.25 -0.46 -0.21
C GLU A 96 -31.25 0.33 -1.11
N GLY A 97 -32.14 -0.37 -1.82
CA GLY A 97 -33.20 0.24 -2.59
C GLY A 97 -32.74 1.08 -3.79
N VAL A 98 -31.58 0.78 -4.35
CA VAL A 98 -31.12 1.45 -5.59
C VAL A 98 -32.11 1.13 -6.70
N PRO A 99 -32.61 2.13 -7.47
CA PRO A 99 -33.67 1.93 -8.47
C PRO A 99 -33.13 1.26 -9.76
N LEU A 100 -32.53 0.08 -9.60
CA LEU A 100 -32.02 -0.76 -10.68
C LEU A 100 -32.65 -2.16 -10.60
N PRO A 101 -33.15 -2.72 -11.72
CA PRO A 101 -33.65 -4.09 -11.74
C PRO A 101 -32.49 -5.08 -11.50
N ALA A 102 -32.63 -5.94 -10.49
CA ALA A 102 -31.56 -6.89 -10.11
C ALA A 102 -31.18 -7.88 -11.22
N ASP A 103 -32.09 -8.15 -12.16
CA ASP A 103 -31.90 -9.03 -13.31
C ASP A 103 -31.45 -8.28 -14.59
N ALA A 104 -31.11 -7.00 -14.44
CA ALA A 104 -30.70 -6.10 -15.51
C ALA A 104 -29.35 -5.40 -15.24
N ILE A 105 -28.49 -6.02 -14.42
CA ILE A 105 -27.18 -5.51 -14.05
C ILE A 105 -26.12 -6.53 -14.47
N ALA A 106 -25.08 -6.04 -15.16
CA ALA A 106 -23.83 -6.77 -15.41
C ALA A 106 -22.69 -6.07 -14.68
N VAL A 107 -21.92 -6.81 -13.91
CA VAL A 107 -20.71 -6.31 -13.25
C VAL A 107 -19.53 -7.14 -13.74
N PHE A 108 -18.48 -6.46 -14.17
CA PHE A 108 -17.24 -7.07 -14.67
C PHE A 108 -16.09 -6.09 -14.48
N SER A 109 -14.88 -6.52 -14.78
CA SER A 109 -13.71 -5.65 -14.80
C SER A 109 -13.02 -5.64 -16.15
N LEU A 110 -12.38 -4.54 -16.49
CA LEU A 110 -11.44 -4.45 -17.60
C LEU A 110 -10.02 -4.50 -17.05
N PRO A 111 -9.13 -5.30 -17.64
CA PRO A 111 -7.73 -5.31 -17.23
C PRO A 111 -7.07 -3.97 -17.57
N SER A 112 -6.32 -3.42 -16.61
CA SER A 112 -5.49 -2.25 -16.83
C SER A 112 -4.08 -2.49 -16.24
N PRO A 113 -3.08 -1.70 -16.61
CA PRO A 113 -1.75 -1.77 -16.03
C PRO A 113 -1.71 -1.56 -14.50
N GLU A 114 -2.72 -0.88 -13.96
CA GLU A 114 -2.84 -0.55 -12.53
C GLU A 114 -3.68 -1.57 -11.75
N GLY A 115 -4.24 -2.56 -12.42
CA GLY A 115 -5.15 -3.54 -11.85
C GLY A 115 -6.43 -3.67 -12.68
N GLU A 116 -7.51 -4.12 -12.06
CA GLU A 116 -8.80 -4.28 -12.72
C GLU A 116 -9.66 -3.02 -12.54
N HIS A 117 -10.19 -2.49 -13.63
CA HIS A 117 -11.18 -1.41 -13.64
C HIS A 117 -12.59 -1.99 -13.51
N PRO A 118 -13.24 -1.87 -12.34
CA PRO A 118 -14.59 -2.40 -12.14
C PRO A 118 -15.62 -1.56 -12.91
N ILE A 119 -16.49 -2.21 -13.66
CA ILE A 119 -17.54 -1.61 -14.46
C ILE A 119 -18.90 -2.20 -14.07
N LEU A 120 -19.89 -1.33 -13.92
CA LEU A 120 -21.27 -1.72 -13.78
C LEU A 120 -22.05 -1.24 -15.01
N CYS A 121 -22.65 -2.16 -15.74
CA CYS A 121 -23.61 -1.86 -16.82
C CYS A 121 -25.01 -2.24 -16.35
N ALA A 122 -25.97 -1.32 -16.42
CA ALA A 122 -27.35 -1.58 -16.04
C ALA A 122 -28.33 -1.11 -17.11
N GLU A 123 -29.39 -1.89 -17.34
CA GLU A 123 -30.51 -1.42 -18.14
C GLU A 123 -31.34 -0.39 -17.37
N SER A 124 -31.72 0.70 -18.01
CA SER A 124 -32.50 1.76 -17.40
C SER A 124 -33.43 2.44 -18.41
N THR A 125 -34.40 3.18 -17.90
CA THR A 125 -35.34 3.97 -18.73
C THR A 125 -34.75 5.34 -19.04
N PRO A 126 -35.12 5.98 -20.17
CA PRO A 126 -34.56 7.29 -20.56
C PRO A 126 -34.79 8.42 -19.56
N ASP A 127 -35.79 8.31 -18.70
CA ASP A 127 -36.18 9.36 -17.75
C ASP A 127 -35.49 9.24 -16.38
N ALA A 128 -34.59 8.28 -16.19
CA ALA A 128 -33.90 8.07 -14.91
C ALA A 128 -32.82 9.12 -14.66
N ASP A 129 -32.65 9.52 -13.39
CA ASP A 129 -31.52 10.36 -12.97
C ASP A 129 -30.25 9.49 -12.85
N TYR A 130 -29.60 9.29 -13.97
CA TYR A 130 -28.42 8.43 -14.07
C TYR A 130 -27.26 8.88 -13.17
N ALA A 131 -27.06 10.19 -13.05
CA ALA A 131 -25.99 10.74 -12.23
C ALA A 131 -26.21 10.46 -10.74
N ALA A 132 -27.42 10.65 -10.26
CA ALA A 132 -27.77 10.34 -8.88
C ALA A 132 -27.67 8.84 -8.57
N ILE A 133 -28.13 7.97 -9.49
CA ILE A 133 -28.04 6.51 -9.35
C ILE A 133 -26.57 6.06 -9.34
N ALA A 134 -25.76 6.55 -10.27
CA ALA A 134 -24.33 6.23 -10.34
C ALA A 134 -23.59 6.66 -9.06
N ALA A 135 -23.88 7.86 -8.55
CA ALA A 135 -23.31 8.34 -7.30
C ALA A 135 -23.76 7.49 -6.09
N GLN A 136 -25.02 7.03 -6.05
CA GLN A 136 -25.51 6.12 -5.01
C GLN A 136 -24.81 4.77 -5.07
N VAL A 137 -24.67 4.18 -6.25
CA VAL A 137 -23.94 2.92 -6.48
C VAL A 137 -22.52 3.04 -5.95
N ASN A 138 -21.78 4.07 -6.35
CA ASN A 138 -20.40 4.28 -5.94
C ASN A 138 -20.24 4.52 -4.43
N ARG A 139 -21.15 5.27 -3.78
CA ARG A 139 -21.13 5.43 -2.32
C ARG A 139 -21.32 4.11 -1.60
N LEU A 140 -22.25 3.27 -2.06
CA LEU A 140 -22.54 1.98 -1.43
C LEU A 140 -21.39 1.00 -1.58
N THR A 141 -20.78 0.91 -2.76
CA THR A 141 -19.65 0.01 -2.99
C THR A 141 -18.38 0.49 -2.31
N ALA A 142 -18.13 1.80 -2.25
CA ALA A 142 -17.02 2.36 -1.49
C ALA A 142 -17.13 2.06 0.02
N ARG A 143 -18.35 2.19 0.58
CA ARG A 143 -18.61 1.94 2.00
C ARG A 143 -18.49 0.45 2.37
N ASN A 144 -19.02 -0.46 1.55
CA ASN A 144 -19.16 -1.87 1.91
C ASN A 144 -18.00 -2.74 1.39
N PHE A 145 -17.43 -2.42 0.23
CA PHE A 145 -16.37 -3.21 -0.41
C PHE A 145 -15.03 -2.47 -0.49
N GLY A 146 -15.01 -1.13 -0.27
CA GLY A 146 -13.81 -0.32 -0.29
C GLY A 146 -13.34 0.08 -1.69
N PHE A 147 -14.24 0.09 -2.69
CA PHE A 147 -13.94 0.56 -4.04
C PHE A 147 -15.13 1.31 -4.65
N SER A 148 -14.86 2.14 -5.67
CA SER A 148 -15.86 2.74 -6.55
C SER A 148 -15.69 2.17 -7.95
N PHE A 149 -16.78 2.06 -8.70
CA PHE A 149 -16.72 1.66 -10.11
C PHE A 149 -15.96 2.70 -10.91
N TRP A 150 -15.10 2.22 -11.80
CA TRP A 150 -14.43 3.05 -12.80
C TRP A 150 -15.42 3.65 -13.82
N ASP A 151 -16.47 2.87 -14.15
CA ASP A 151 -17.62 3.40 -14.89
C ASP A 151 -18.90 2.75 -14.39
N VAL A 152 -19.94 3.57 -14.22
CA VAL A 152 -21.33 3.14 -14.08
C VAL A 152 -22.06 3.56 -15.32
N ALA A 153 -22.37 2.59 -16.20
CA ALA A 153 -22.95 2.79 -17.51
C ALA A 153 -24.40 2.34 -17.56
N PHE A 154 -25.27 3.16 -18.12
CA PHE A 154 -26.67 2.80 -18.35
C PHE A 154 -26.95 2.59 -19.83
N THR A 155 -27.72 1.54 -20.12
CA THR A 155 -28.09 1.13 -21.48
C THR A 155 -29.61 1.00 -21.60
N PRO A 156 -30.20 1.14 -22.81
CA PRO A 156 -31.63 0.94 -22.97
C PRO A 156 -32.07 -0.46 -22.53
N VAL A 157 -33.30 -0.56 -22.04
CA VAL A 157 -33.91 -1.85 -21.65
C VAL A 157 -33.86 -2.83 -22.80
N GLY A 158 -33.39 -4.05 -22.56
CA GLY A 158 -33.25 -5.12 -23.55
C GLY A 158 -31.94 -5.08 -24.35
N SER A 159 -30.99 -4.16 -24.02
CA SER A 159 -29.71 -4.05 -24.73
C SER A 159 -28.64 -4.99 -24.18
N LEU A 160 -28.76 -5.48 -22.95
CA LEU A 160 -27.82 -6.43 -22.39
C LEU A 160 -28.07 -7.83 -22.97
N PRO A 161 -27.02 -8.50 -23.50
CA PRO A 161 -27.13 -9.86 -24.01
C PRO A 161 -27.62 -10.84 -22.96
N ARG A 162 -28.57 -11.71 -23.32
CA ARG A 162 -29.18 -12.69 -22.40
C ARG A 162 -29.07 -14.12 -22.94
N THR A 163 -29.10 -15.07 -22.04
CA THR A 163 -29.28 -16.49 -22.34
C THR A 163 -30.76 -16.78 -22.67
N ASP A 164 -31.04 -17.95 -23.19
CA ASP A 164 -32.42 -18.41 -23.42
C ASP A 164 -33.28 -18.41 -22.15
N ASN A 165 -32.63 -18.58 -21.00
CA ASN A 165 -33.24 -18.48 -19.65
C ASN A 165 -33.28 -17.06 -19.11
N ARG A 166 -33.10 -16.03 -19.94
CA ARG A 166 -33.12 -14.59 -19.64
C ARG A 166 -32.04 -14.09 -18.69
N LYS A 167 -31.03 -14.89 -18.31
CA LYS A 167 -29.89 -14.44 -17.54
C LYS A 167 -28.94 -13.61 -18.41
N ILE A 168 -28.37 -12.53 -17.85
CA ILE A 168 -27.40 -11.69 -18.55
C ILE A 168 -26.13 -12.49 -18.85
N LYS A 169 -25.64 -12.37 -20.08
CA LYS A 169 -24.33 -12.89 -20.50
C LYS A 169 -23.25 -11.87 -20.20
N THR A 170 -22.70 -11.86 -18.99
CA THR A 170 -21.71 -10.87 -18.52
C THR A 170 -20.52 -10.76 -19.47
N LEU A 171 -19.97 -11.89 -19.95
CA LEU A 171 -18.84 -11.88 -20.89
C LEU A 171 -19.19 -11.25 -22.25
N ALA A 172 -20.40 -11.45 -22.74
CA ALA A 172 -20.85 -10.81 -23.98
C ALA A 172 -21.09 -9.31 -23.79
N THR A 173 -21.60 -8.91 -22.62
CA THR A 173 -21.75 -7.50 -22.23
C THR A 173 -20.38 -6.82 -22.14
N HIS A 174 -19.41 -7.46 -21.51
CA HIS A 174 -18.02 -7.00 -21.44
C HIS A 174 -17.45 -6.73 -22.84
N THR A 175 -17.56 -7.71 -23.77
CA THR A 175 -17.05 -7.56 -25.14
C THR A 175 -17.73 -6.43 -25.92
N LEU A 176 -19.04 -6.24 -25.72
CA LEU A 176 -19.78 -5.13 -26.37
C LEU A 176 -19.38 -3.77 -25.78
N TYR A 177 -19.18 -3.69 -24.47
CA TYR A 177 -18.74 -2.48 -23.79
C TYR A 177 -17.32 -2.11 -24.22
N GLU A 178 -16.36 -3.03 -24.14
CA GLU A 178 -14.96 -2.83 -24.51
C GLU A 178 -14.79 -2.42 -25.98
N SER A 179 -15.58 -3.01 -26.86
CA SER A 179 -15.59 -2.66 -28.30
C SER A 179 -16.37 -1.39 -28.64
N GLY A 180 -16.94 -0.69 -27.66
CA GLY A 180 -17.76 0.51 -27.86
C GLY A 180 -19.07 0.28 -28.62
N ARG A 181 -19.54 -0.98 -28.72
CA ARG A 181 -20.76 -1.37 -29.44
C ARG A 181 -21.99 -1.51 -28.55
N LEU A 182 -21.82 -1.42 -27.22
CA LEU A 182 -22.95 -1.37 -26.32
C LEU A 182 -23.62 0.02 -26.43
N PRO A 183 -24.91 0.13 -26.76
CA PRO A 183 -25.60 1.42 -26.81
C PRO A 183 -25.71 1.96 -25.39
N LEU A 184 -25.12 3.14 -25.13
CA LEU A 184 -25.16 3.76 -23.80
C LEU A 184 -26.12 4.95 -23.80
N LEU A 185 -26.97 5.02 -22.78
CA LEU A 185 -27.78 6.20 -22.42
C LEU A 185 -26.94 7.16 -21.59
N TYR A 186 -26.03 6.61 -20.76
CA TYR A 186 -25.19 7.35 -19.87
C TYR A 186 -23.94 6.51 -19.53
N SER A 187 -22.83 7.19 -19.30
CA SER A 187 -21.63 6.62 -18.68
C SER A 187 -21.10 7.67 -17.71
N SER A 188 -20.86 7.27 -16.48
CA SER A 188 -20.32 8.18 -15.47
C SER A 188 -18.95 8.74 -15.85
N ARG A 189 -18.24 8.04 -16.73
CA ARG A 189 -16.98 8.44 -17.32
C ARG A 189 -17.14 9.42 -18.50
N SER A 190 -18.13 9.21 -19.36
CA SER A 190 -18.31 10.01 -20.57
C SER A 190 -19.13 11.28 -20.37
N SER A 191 -19.91 11.36 -19.29
CA SER A 191 -20.75 12.54 -18.98
C SER A 191 -19.92 13.75 -18.49
N GLY A 192 -18.62 13.57 -18.27
CA GLY A 192 -17.67 14.65 -18.02
C GLY A 192 -16.98 15.23 -19.27
N ASN A 193 -17.07 14.57 -20.44
CA ASN A 193 -16.43 15.07 -21.67
C ASN A 193 -17.13 14.49 -22.92
N ALA A 194 -18.11 15.21 -23.45
CA ALA A 194 -18.55 15.05 -24.82
C ALA A 194 -17.60 15.83 -25.75
N THR A 195 -16.39 15.33 -25.96
CA THR A 195 -15.54 15.70 -27.10
C THR A 195 -14.62 14.53 -27.45
N ASN A 196 -14.63 14.20 -28.71
CA ASN A 196 -13.91 13.20 -29.47
C ASN A 196 -12.39 13.14 -29.12
N PRO A 197 -11.74 11.93 -28.92
CA PRO A 197 -10.33 11.84 -28.52
C PRO A 197 -9.31 12.05 -29.65
N GLN A 198 -9.70 12.73 -30.74
CA GLN A 198 -8.79 13.17 -31.79
C GLN A 198 -8.89 14.70 -31.96
N GLN A 199 -8.00 15.42 -31.27
CA GLN A 199 -7.76 16.86 -31.27
C GLN A 199 -8.23 17.55 -29.98
N SER A 200 -7.47 17.41 -28.89
CA SER A 200 -7.37 18.46 -27.91
C SER A 200 -5.98 19.10 -28.05
N ALA A 201 -5.96 20.24 -28.68
CA ALA A 201 -4.90 21.23 -28.46
C ALA A 201 -4.80 21.50 -26.94
N PRO A 202 -3.62 21.84 -26.39
CA PRO A 202 -3.49 22.17 -24.98
C PRO A 202 -4.54 23.21 -24.61
N ALA A 203 -5.32 22.92 -23.57
CA ALA A 203 -6.34 23.84 -23.06
C ALA A 203 -5.70 25.21 -22.83
N ALA A 204 -6.34 26.26 -23.31
CA ALA A 204 -5.88 27.63 -23.05
C ALA A 204 -5.73 27.83 -21.54
N PRO A 205 -4.66 28.47 -21.04
CA PRO A 205 -4.46 28.71 -19.63
C PRO A 205 -5.71 29.39 -19.04
N ARG A 206 -6.26 28.82 -17.98
CA ARG A 206 -7.38 29.40 -17.24
C ARG A 206 -6.97 30.82 -16.78
N PRO A 207 -7.89 31.83 -16.81
CA PRO A 207 -7.57 33.10 -16.21
C PRO A 207 -7.27 32.92 -14.72
N LYS A 208 -6.11 33.39 -14.27
CA LYS A 208 -5.75 33.37 -12.87
C LYS A 208 -6.77 34.15 -12.05
N ILE A 209 -7.22 33.56 -10.96
CA ILE A 209 -8.12 34.18 -10.00
C ILE A 209 -7.27 34.99 -9.03
N GLU A 210 -7.32 36.30 -9.12
CA GLU A 210 -6.63 37.16 -8.15
C GLU A 210 -7.45 37.23 -6.85
N LEU A 211 -6.90 36.62 -5.78
CA LEU A 211 -7.45 36.77 -4.44
C LEU A 211 -6.72 37.92 -3.70
N PRO A 212 -7.44 38.69 -2.85
CA PRO A 212 -6.77 39.66 -2.01
C PRO A 212 -5.85 38.94 -0.97
N PRO A 213 -4.73 39.57 -0.56
CA PRO A 213 -3.78 38.98 0.38
C PRO A 213 -4.39 38.50 1.71
N ASN A 214 -5.56 39.01 2.08
CA ASN A 214 -6.30 38.65 3.30
C ASN A 214 -7.68 38.05 2.95
N ALA A 215 -7.78 37.28 1.86
CA ALA A 215 -9.04 36.61 1.50
C ALA A 215 -9.52 35.72 2.65
N THR A 216 -10.80 35.87 2.98
CA THR A 216 -11.42 35.04 4.03
C THR A 216 -11.73 33.63 3.51
N PRO A 217 -11.87 32.62 4.39
CA PRO A 217 -12.26 31.28 3.97
C PRO A 217 -13.54 31.25 3.13
N GLU A 218 -14.53 32.09 3.47
CA GLU A 218 -15.81 32.16 2.76
C GLU A 218 -15.66 32.67 1.31
N GLN A 219 -14.66 33.52 1.05
CA GLN A 219 -14.36 33.99 -0.31
C GLN A 219 -13.63 32.94 -1.16
N ILE A 220 -12.91 32.02 -0.51
CA ILE A 220 -12.13 30.96 -1.16
C ILE A 220 -12.99 29.69 -1.41
N GLN A 221 -13.97 29.39 -0.55
CA GLN A 221 -14.83 28.20 -0.65
C GLN A 221 -15.46 27.97 -2.04
N PRO A 222 -15.99 28.99 -2.76
CA PRO A 222 -16.56 28.78 -4.09
C PRO A 222 -15.54 28.24 -5.11
N ILE A 223 -14.28 28.70 -5.03
CA ILE A 223 -13.20 28.29 -5.92
C ILE A 223 -12.86 26.81 -5.67
N ILE A 224 -12.64 26.44 -4.40
CA ILE A 224 -12.37 25.06 -4.02
C ILE A 224 -13.53 24.14 -4.42
N SER A 225 -14.77 24.58 -4.16
CA SER A 225 -15.96 23.83 -4.54
C SER A 225 -16.09 23.60 -6.04
N ALA A 226 -15.63 24.55 -6.86
CA ALA A 226 -15.60 24.40 -8.32
C ALA A 226 -14.61 23.30 -8.72
N ILE A 227 -13.39 23.33 -8.18
CA ILE A 227 -12.36 22.34 -8.49
C ILE A 227 -12.74 20.96 -7.92
N PHE A 228 -13.36 20.89 -6.74
CA PHE A 228 -13.90 19.62 -6.20
C PHE A 228 -14.91 18.97 -7.16
N ARG A 229 -15.81 19.77 -7.79
CA ARG A 229 -16.75 19.25 -8.78
C ARG A 229 -16.08 18.78 -10.05
N GLU A 230 -14.98 19.39 -10.45
CA GLU A 230 -14.19 18.96 -11.62
C GLU A 230 -13.46 17.65 -11.35
N VAL A 231 -12.81 17.54 -10.17
CA VAL A 231 -11.99 16.36 -9.78
C VAL A 231 -12.88 15.19 -9.32
N LEU A 232 -14.07 15.49 -8.75
CA LEU A 232 -15.07 14.50 -8.32
C LEU A 232 -16.41 14.71 -9.05
N PRO A 233 -16.47 14.46 -10.36
CA PRO A 233 -17.67 14.74 -11.16
C PRO A 233 -18.86 13.88 -10.67
N GLY A 234 -20.02 14.52 -10.57
CA GLY A 234 -21.27 13.86 -10.16
C GLY A 234 -21.41 13.58 -8.66
N VAL A 235 -20.46 14.03 -7.84
CA VAL A 235 -20.53 13.87 -6.38
C VAL A 235 -21.15 15.14 -5.76
N SER A 236 -22.20 14.95 -4.92
CA SER A 236 -22.74 16.03 -4.09
C SER A 236 -21.98 16.06 -2.76
N PHE A 237 -21.57 17.24 -2.33
CA PHE A 237 -20.82 17.43 -1.08
C PHE A 237 -21.16 18.76 -0.41
N GLY A 238 -21.05 18.77 0.91
CA GLY A 238 -21.07 19.95 1.75
C GLY A 238 -19.66 20.46 2.07
N PRO A 239 -19.52 21.60 2.72
CA PRO A 239 -18.24 22.22 3.02
C PRO A 239 -17.35 21.40 3.97
N ASN A 240 -17.92 20.51 4.76
CA ASN A 240 -17.22 19.69 5.77
C ASN A 240 -17.06 18.22 5.35
N ASP A 241 -17.51 17.84 4.15
CA ASP A 241 -17.34 16.48 3.66
C ASP A 241 -15.90 16.27 3.21
N SER A 242 -15.29 15.18 3.68
CA SER A 242 -13.91 14.86 3.36
C SER A 242 -13.78 14.37 1.92
N PHE A 243 -12.85 14.95 1.16
CA PHE A 243 -12.49 14.54 -0.20
C PHE A 243 -12.25 13.05 -0.33
N LEU A 244 -11.61 12.43 0.69
CA LEU A 244 -11.31 11.00 0.70
C LEU A 244 -12.59 10.14 0.87
N THR A 245 -13.52 10.57 1.73
CA THR A 245 -14.79 9.86 1.90
C THR A 245 -15.75 10.03 0.73
N LEU A 246 -15.53 11.06 -0.08
CA LEU A 246 -16.27 11.32 -1.31
C LEU A 246 -15.77 10.51 -2.52
N GLY A 247 -14.73 9.67 -2.32
CA GLY A 247 -14.13 8.86 -3.36
C GLY A 247 -12.88 9.48 -4.02
N GLY A 248 -12.34 10.53 -3.42
CA GLY A 248 -11.01 11.06 -3.77
C GLY A 248 -9.90 10.10 -3.33
N ASP A 249 -8.89 9.96 -4.15
CA ASP A 249 -7.66 9.23 -3.87
C ASP A 249 -6.45 10.15 -3.97
N SER A 250 -5.24 9.61 -3.82
CA SER A 250 -4.02 10.40 -3.87
C SER A 250 -3.80 11.06 -5.23
N LEU A 251 -4.23 10.43 -6.33
CA LEU A 251 -4.11 11.00 -7.68
C LEU A 251 -5.05 12.20 -7.86
N ARG A 252 -6.32 12.02 -7.49
CA ARG A 252 -7.32 13.10 -7.54
C ARG A 252 -6.99 14.24 -6.57
N MET A 253 -6.35 13.93 -5.43
CA MET A 253 -5.82 14.95 -4.53
C MET A 253 -4.74 15.80 -5.22
N MET A 254 -3.89 15.18 -6.02
CA MET A 254 -2.92 15.90 -6.84
C MET A 254 -3.57 16.78 -7.90
N GLU A 255 -4.60 16.26 -8.58
CA GLU A 255 -5.37 17.04 -9.57
C GLU A 255 -6.03 18.26 -8.91
N LEU A 256 -6.57 18.08 -7.69
CA LEU A 256 -7.12 19.16 -6.87
C LEU A 256 -6.06 20.22 -6.57
N VAL A 257 -4.88 19.82 -6.07
CA VAL A 257 -3.79 20.76 -5.74
C VAL A 257 -3.28 21.47 -6.98
N CYS A 258 -3.00 20.73 -8.06
CA CYS A 258 -2.56 21.34 -9.33
C CYS A 258 -3.60 22.34 -9.89
N GLY A 259 -4.90 22.02 -9.80
CA GLY A 259 -5.98 22.93 -10.20
C GLY A 259 -5.97 24.21 -9.37
N LEU A 260 -5.85 24.08 -8.04
CA LEU A 260 -5.76 25.23 -7.13
C LEU A 260 -4.52 26.09 -7.40
N GLU A 261 -3.36 25.48 -7.62
CA GLU A 261 -2.12 26.21 -7.93
C GLU A 261 -2.20 26.96 -9.27
N GLN A 262 -2.80 26.32 -10.28
CA GLN A 262 -3.00 26.94 -11.58
C GLN A 262 -3.97 28.13 -11.53
N ASP A 263 -5.11 27.95 -10.84
CA ASP A 263 -6.16 28.97 -10.77
C ASP A 263 -5.74 30.16 -9.88
N LEU A 264 -5.02 29.90 -8.77
CA LEU A 264 -4.64 30.92 -7.79
C LEU A 264 -3.23 31.49 -8.01
N GLY A 265 -2.39 30.80 -8.78
CA GLY A 265 -0.99 31.22 -9.01
C GLY A 265 -0.11 31.19 -7.76
N ILE A 266 -0.46 30.38 -6.76
CA ILE A 266 0.24 30.23 -5.48
C ILE A 266 0.73 28.79 -5.34
N ASN A 267 1.80 28.58 -4.60
CA ASN A 267 2.31 27.26 -4.31
C ASN A 267 1.63 26.69 -3.05
N ILE A 268 1.13 25.47 -3.11
CA ILE A 268 0.26 24.86 -2.07
C ILE A 268 0.92 23.63 -1.46
N ASP A 269 1.02 23.58 -0.14
CA ASP A 269 1.44 22.38 0.55
C ASP A 269 0.33 21.31 0.54
N ILE A 270 0.52 20.26 -0.29
CA ILE A 270 -0.42 19.14 -0.36
C ILE A 270 -0.66 18.48 0.99
N ARG A 271 0.33 18.52 1.91
CA ARG A 271 0.18 17.95 3.25
C ARG A 271 -0.84 18.73 4.08
N CYS A 272 -0.89 20.05 3.92
CA CYS A 272 -1.90 20.88 4.57
C CYS A 272 -3.30 20.65 3.99
N ILE A 273 -3.41 20.45 2.67
CA ILE A 273 -4.65 20.04 2.02
C ILE A 273 -5.09 18.65 2.51
N ALA A 274 -4.17 17.69 2.55
CA ALA A 274 -4.46 16.33 2.99
C ALA A 274 -4.75 16.24 4.50
N ALA A 275 -4.29 17.18 5.32
CA ALA A 275 -4.54 17.20 6.76
C ALA A 275 -6.02 17.41 7.10
N ASP A 276 -6.70 18.27 6.34
CA ASP A 276 -8.15 18.49 6.40
C ASP A 276 -8.69 18.65 4.97
N PRO A 277 -8.90 17.52 4.26
CA PRO A 277 -9.28 17.53 2.86
C PRO A 277 -10.78 17.82 2.67
N THR A 278 -11.28 18.84 3.35
CA THR A 278 -12.64 19.39 3.22
C THR A 278 -12.58 20.76 2.57
N VAL A 279 -13.69 21.19 1.95
CA VAL A 279 -13.76 22.56 1.38
C VAL A 279 -13.48 23.61 2.46
N SER A 280 -14.00 23.42 3.68
CA SER A 280 -13.79 24.31 4.83
C SER A 280 -12.31 24.32 5.27
N GLY A 281 -11.69 23.14 5.44
CA GLY A 281 -10.31 23.01 5.88
C GLY A 281 -9.32 23.61 4.89
N ILE A 282 -9.51 23.29 3.59
CA ILE A 282 -8.68 23.85 2.51
C ILE A 282 -8.83 25.37 2.43
N SER A 283 -10.06 25.90 2.59
CA SER A 283 -10.31 27.36 2.59
C SER A 283 -9.59 28.05 3.75
N ALA A 284 -9.63 27.45 4.95
CA ALA A 284 -8.94 27.97 6.12
C ALA A 284 -7.41 27.99 5.91
N TYR A 285 -6.86 26.91 5.36
CA TYR A 285 -5.44 26.83 5.04
C TYR A 285 -5.02 27.89 4.00
N LEU A 286 -5.74 28.00 2.87
CA LEU A 286 -5.41 28.96 1.81
C LEU A 286 -5.55 30.42 2.31
N SER A 287 -6.53 30.71 3.16
CA SER A 287 -6.66 32.02 3.81
C SER A 287 -5.45 32.32 4.71
N ALA A 288 -4.99 31.35 5.46
CA ALA A 288 -3.80 31.50 6.30
C ALA A 288 -2.53 31.65 5.45
N LEU A 289 -2.38 30.88 4.36
CA LEU A 289 -1.27 30.96 3.42
C LEU A 289 -1.18 32.35 2.79
N LEU A 290 -2.29 32.89 2.28
CA LEU A 290 -2.37 34.24 1.71
C LEU A 290 -2.08 35.35 2.73
N SER A 291 -2.32 35.09 4.02
CA SER A 291 -2.04 36.02 5.12
C SER A 291 -0.65 35.80 5.78
N GLY A 292 0.19 34.91 5.25
CA GLY A 292 1.51 34.60 5.81
C GLY A 292 1.46 33.86 7.17
N ARG A 293 0.36 33.16 7.46
CA ARG A 293 0.13 32.42 8.70
C ARG A 293 0.11 30.90 8.48
N GLU A 294 0.68 30.41 7.39
CA GLU A 294 0.72 28.98 7.05
C GLU A 294 1.35 28.10 8.12
N ARG A 295 2.25 28.66 8.98
CA ARG A 295 2.86 27.96 10.10
C ARG A 295 1.85 27.44 11.13
N ASP A 296 0.67 28.06 11.22
CA ASP A 296 -0.40 27.64 12.15
C ASP A 296 -0.96 26.24 11.77
N PHE A 297 -0.67 25.76 10.58
CA PHE A 297 -1.11 24.45 10.08
C PHE A 297 -0.05 23.35 10.22
N GLN A 298 1.18 23.71 10.58
CA GLN A 298 2.25 22.73 10.83
C GLN A 298 2.12 22.18 12.26
N PRO A 299 2.40 20.88 12.48
CA PRO A 299 2.38 20.32 13.83
C PRO A 299 3.55 20.85 14.64
N ASP A 300 3.32 21.20 15.91
CA ASP A 300 4.41 21.38 16.87
C ASP A 300 4.91 20.02 17.34
N LEU A 301 5.91 19.48 16.65
CA LEU A 301 6.42 18.13 16.92
C LEU A 301 7.03 18.00 18.33
N ARG A 302 7.54 19.10 18.91
CA ARG A 302 8.06 19.09 20.30
C ARG A 302 6.93 18.92 21.31
N ALA A 303 5.82 19.61 21.09
CA ALA A 303 4.62 19.47 21.92
C ALA A 303 3.96 18.08 21.80
N GLU A 304 4.19 17.38 20.69
CA GLU A 304 3.72 16.01 20.46
C GLU A 304 4.52 14.94 21.22
N CYS A 305 5.73 15.26 21.70
CA CYS A 305 6.60 14.33 22.44
C CYS A 305 6.14 14.16 23.90
N VAL A 306 4.92 13.68 24.09
CA VAL A 306 4.32 13.45 25.41
C VAL A 306 4.04 11.97 25.61
N LEU A 307 4.72 11.36 26.56
CA LEU A 307 4.45 9.99 26.99
C LEU A 307 3.71 10.04 28.36
N PRO A 308 2.51 9.45 28.48
CA PRO A 308 1.78 9.39 29.74
C PRO A 308 2.63 8.87 30.90
N ALA A 309 2.47 9.44 32.10
CA ALA A 309 3.36 9.16 33.23
C ALA A 309 3.28 7.70 33.70
N GLU A 310 2.13 7.08 33.55
CA GLU A 310 1.88 5.66 33.86
C GLU A 310 2.64 4.68 32.94
N ILE A 311 3.14 5.13 31.78
CA ILE A 311 4.00 4.31 30.93
C ILE A 311 5.42 4.37 31.47
N ALA A 312 5.67 3.53 32.45
CA ALA A 312 6.97 3.31 33.08
C ALA A 312 7.09 1.85 33.51
N PRO A 313 8.24 1.21 33.34
CA PRO A 313 8.41 -0.20 33.73
C PRO A 313 8.42 -0.33 35.26
N HIS A 314 7.74 -1.36 35.77
CA HIS A 314 7.73 -1.71 37.17
C HIS A 314 8.14 -3.18 37.33
N GLY A 315 8.93 -3.48 38.38
CA GLY A 315 9.41 -4.83 38.66
C GLY A 315 10.70 -5.18 37.91
N GLU A 316 10.99 -6.48 37.85
CA GLU A 316 12.19 -7.01 37.26
C GLU A 316 11.91 -7.71 35.92
N TYR A 317 12.89 -7.70 35.01
CA TYR A 317 12.85 -8.45 33.77
C TYR A 317 12.95 -9.96 34.08
N ALA A 318 12.04 -10.76 33.53
CA ALA A 318 11.98 -12.19 33.80
C ALA A 318 13.20 -12.96 33.25
N TYR A 319 13.74 -12.48 32.11
CA TYR A 319 14.85 -13.10 31.39
C TYR A 319 15.89 -12.05 30.98
N GLN A 320 17.09 -12.51 30.65
CA GLN A 320 18.03 -11.70 29.90
C GLN A 320 17.65 -11.73 28.41
N PRO A 321 18.08 -10.75 27.57
CA PRO A 321 17.71 -10.73 26.15
C PRO A 321 17.96 -12.05 25.42
N GLN A 322 19.10 -12.70 25.64
CA GLN A 322 19.45 -13.99 25.01
C GLN A 322 18.54 -15.16 25.41
N ASP A 323 17.84 -15.06 26.54
CA ASP A 323 16.97 -16.11 27.08
C ASP A 323 15.48 -15.86 26.75
N CYS A 324 15.15 -14.71 26.14
CA CYS A 324 13.79 -14.40 25.71
C CYS A 324 13.30 -15.42 24.68
N HIS A 325 12.08 -15.92 24.87
CA HIS A 325 11.49 -16.93 24.00
C HIS A 325 10.04 -16.66 23.63
N THR A 326 9.41 -15.65 24.23
CA THR A 326 8.04 -15.22 23.90
C THR A 326 8.05 -13.77 23.44
N VAL A 327 7.72 -13.53 22.18
CA VAL A 327 7.82 -12.19 21.60
C VAL A 327 6.50 -11.74 20.98
N PHE A 328 6.23 -10.45 21.05
CA PHE A 328 5.10 -9.81 20.38
C PHE A 328 5.63 -8.95 19.22
N LEU A 329 5.09 -9.16 18.02
CA LEU A 329 5.53 -8.49 16.79
C LEU A 329 4.37 -7.73 16.15
N THR A 330 4.50 -6.42 16.03
CA THR A 330 3.61 -5.59 15.19
C THR A 330 4.14 -5.48 13.76
N GLY A 331 3.26 -5.18 12.81
CA GLY A 331 3.66 -5.06 11.40
C GLY A 331 3.99 -6.39 10.72
N SER A 332 3.50 -7.51 11.26
CA SER A 332 3.71 -8.88 10.80
C SER A 332 3.22 -9.15 9.36
N THR A 333 2.28 -8.34 8.85
CA THR A 333 1.76 -8.41 7.48
C THR A 333 2.45 -7.44 6.50
N GLY A 334 3.56 -6.83 6.91
CA GLY A 334 4.40 -5.98 6.06
C GLY A 334 5.56 -6.74 5.41
N PHE A 335 6.29 -6.07 4.50
CA PHE A 335 7.45 -6.64 3.81
C PHE A 335 8.54 -7.04 4.82
N LEU A 336 9.06 -6.09 5.60
CA LEU A 336 10.07 -6.40 6.63
C LEU A 336 9.51 -7.37 7.68
N GLY A 337 8.22 -7.27 8.05
CA GLY A 337 7.58 -8.15 9.03
C GLY A 337 7.65 -9.63 8.66
N ALA A 338 7.49 -9.98 7.38
CA ALA A 338 7.61 -11.35 6.89
C ALA A 338 9.03 -11.91 7.12
N TYR A 339 10.05 -11.11 6.87
CA TYR A 339 11.46 -11.52 7.08
C TYR A 339 11.87 -11.48 8.55
N LEU A 340 11.28 -10.61 9.38
CA LEU A 340 11.48 -10.64 10.83
C LEU A 340 10.92 -11.93 11.44
N ILE A 341 9.74 -12.39 11.01
CA ILE A 341 9.18 -13.69 11.42
C ILE A 341 10.14 -14.81 11.04
N ARG A 342 10.59 -14.85 9.77
CA ARG A 342 11.57 -15.83 9.31
C ARG A 342 12.84 -15.78 10.17
N ALA A 343 13.44 -14.63 10.37
CA ALA A 343 14.68 -14.46 11.11
C ALA A 343 14.53 -14.88 12.58
N LEU A 344 13.42 -14.52 13.25
CA LEU A 344 13.10 -14.96 14.61
C LEU A 344 13.06 -16.50 14.71
N ILE A 345 12.35 -17.16 13.79
CA ILE A 345 12.25 -18.61 13.80
C ILE A 345 13.63 -19.24 13.53
N GLU A 346 14.29 -18.86 12.42
CA GLU A 346 15.54 -19.49 12.01
C GLU A 346 16.67 -19.31 13.02
N GLN A 347 16.75 -18.16 13.69
CA GLN A 347 17.79 -17.90 14.68
C GLN A 347 17.43 -18.42 16.08
N ARG A 348 16.13 -18.71 16.39
CA ARG A 348 15.68 -19.04 17.75
C ARG A 348 14.83 -20.31 17.87
N LYS A 349 14.61 -21.07 16.79
CA LYS A 349 13.80 -22.30 16.81
C LYS A 349 14.27 -23.31 17.88
N ASP A 350 15.57 -23.46 18.07
CA ASP A 350 16.15 -24.37 19.05
C ASP A 350 15.99 -23.89 20.51
N HIS A 351 15.54 -22.65 20.70
CA HIS A 351 15.26 -22.03 22.00
C HIS A 351 13.75 -21.94 22.30
N GLY A 352 12.90 -22.60 21.50
CA GLY A 352 11.45 -22.68 21.73
C GLY A 352 10.72 -21.34 21.55
N ILE A 353 11.15 -20.51 20.59
CA ILE A 353 10.54 -19.21 20.33
C ILE A 353 9.04 -19.31 20.05
N LYS A 354 8.25 -18.39 20.62
CA LYS A 354 6.83 -18.18 20.33
C LYS A 354 6.62 -16.74 19.87
N ILE A 355 5.97 -16.55 18.73
CA ILE A 355 5.80 -15.24 18.12
C ILE A 355 4.31 -14.88 18.06
N TYR A 356 3.91 -13.92 18.89
CA TYR A 356 2.56 -13.33 18.86
C TYR A 356 2.53 -12.23 17.83
N CYS A 357 1.91 -12.51 16.69
CA CYS A 357 1.89 -11.65 15.51
C CYS A 357 0.63 -10.80 15.46
N HIS A 358 0.76 -9.50 15.69
CA HIS A 358 -0.35 -8.55 15.58
C HIS A 358 -0.71 -8.28 14.11
N ALA A 359 -1.99 -8.43 13.75
CA ALA A 359 -2.48 -8.16 12.40
C ALA A 359 -3.93 -7.67 12.40
N ARG A 360 -4.26 -6.76 11.49
CA ARG A 360 -5.64 -6.30 11.30
C ARG A 360 -6.50 -7.42 10.74
N ALA A 361 -7.41 -7.94 11.54
CA ALA A 361 -8.38 -8.96 11.13
C ALA A 361 -9.54 -9.02 12.14
N ALA A 362 -10.65 -9.63 11.76
CA ALA A 362 -11.80 -9.81 12.65
C ALA A 362 -11.61 -11.01 13.60
N THR A 363 -10.81 -12.02 13.20
CA THR A 363 -10.57 -13.23 14.02
C THR A 363 -9.10 -13.65 13.97
N PRO A 364 -8.62 -14.46 14.93
CA PRO A 364 -7.27 -14.99 14.94
C PRO A 364 -6.93 -15.81 13.68
N GLU A 365 -7.88 -16.61 13.18
CA GLU A 365 -7.68 -17.43 11.97
C GLU A 365 -7.45 -16.57 10.74
N LYS A 366 -8.26 -15.52 10.56
CA LYS A 366 -8.07 -14.55 9.46
C LYS A 366 -6.77 -13.76 9.61
N ALA A 367 -6.36 -13.44 10.83
CA ALA A 367 -5.07 -12.79 11.09
C ALA A 367 -3.91 -13.73 10.69
N LEU A 368 -3.98 -15.00 11.09
CA LEU A 368 -2.98 -16.00 10.74
C LEU A 368 -2.90 -16.24 9.24
N GLU A 369 -4.04 -16.39 8.58
CA GLU A 369 -4.11 -16.51 7.11
C GLU A 369 -3.44 -15.32 6.41
N ARG A 370 -3.69 -14.10 6.84
CA ARG A 370 -3.03 -12.90 6.29
C ARG A 370 -1.52 -12.92 6.48
N ILE A 371 -1.04 -13.37 7.64
CA ILE A 371 0.40 -13.48 7.92
C ILE A 371 1.03 -14.52 6.99
N ILE A 372 0.43 -15.70 6.89
CA ILE A 372 0.91 -16.79 6.02
C ILE A 372 0.91 -16.35 4.55
N ASN A 373 -0.18 -15.76 4.08
CA ASN A 373 -0.28 -15.28 2.69
C ASN A 373 0.75 -14.19 2.39
N ASN A 374 1.03 -13.31 3.36
CA ASN A 374 2.10 -12.30 3.22
C ASN A 374 3.49 -12.96 3.12
N MET A 375 3.80 -13.95 3.96
CA MET A 375 5.06 -14.69 3.89
C MET A 375 5.18 -15.51 2.60
N LYS A 376 4.08 -16.10 2.11
CA LYS A 376 4.03 -16.78 0.80
C LYS A 376 4.24 -15.80 -0.35
N ARG A 377 3.61 -14.62 -0.31
CA ARG A 377 3.81 -13.55 -1.31
C ARG A 377 5.29 -13.18 -1.46
N PHE A 378 6.03 -13.16 -0.35
CA PHE A 378 7.45 -12.85 -0.32
C PHE A 378 8.36 -14.09 -0.32
N GLU A 379 7.82 -15.25 -0.69
CA GLU A 379 8.53 -16.54 -0.85
C GLU A 379 9.41 -16.91 0.36
N CYS A 380 9.02 -16.51 1.58
CA CYS A 380 9.75 -16.81 2.82
C CYS A 380 8.96 -17.70 3.80
N TRP A 381 7.86 -18.34 3.35
CA TRP A 381 7.04 -19.24 4.13
C TRP A 381 7.56 -20.68 4.06
N GLN A 382 7.53 -21.36 5.19
CA GLN A 382 7.67 -22.83 5.33
C GLN A 382 6.58 -23.34 6.27
N ASP A 383 5.98 -24.51 5.98
CA ASP A 383 4.86 -25.03 6.78
C ASP A 383 5.26 -25.34 8.23
N SER A 384 6.54 -25.66 8.47
CA SER A 384 7.11 -25.84 9.81
C SER A 384 7.04 -24.59 10.68
N TYR A 385 6.91 -23.40 10.10
CA TYR A 385 6.83 -22.13 10.82
C TYR A 385 5.52 -21.97 11.59
N LEU A 386 4.47 -22.68 11.18
CA LEU A 386 3.16 -22.61 11.82
C LEU A 386 3.23 -22.91 13.32
N ALA A 387 4.12 -23.81 13.73
CA ALA A 387 4.29 -24.20 15.13
C ALA A 387 4.76 -23.05 16.06
N TYR A 388 5.31 -21.99 15.52
CA TYR A 388 5.88 -20.86 16.26
C TYR A 388 4.96 -19.65 16.28
N LEU A 389 3.89 -19.62 15.46
CA LEU A 389 3.08 -18.44 15.21
C LEU A 389 1.76 -18.45 15.98
N HIS A 390 1.48 -17.35 16.65
CA HIS A 390 0.22 -17.07 17.31
C HIS A 390 -0.32 -15.73 16.79
N ALA A 391 -1.44 -15.77 16.09
CA ALA A 391 -2.01 -14.54 15.52
C ALA A 391 -2.86 -13.79 16.54
N VAL A 392 -2.65 -12.49 16.63
CA VAL A 392 -3.35 -11.57 17.53
C VAL A 392 -4.07 -10.51 16.68
N PRO A 393 -5.40 -10.59 16.54
CA PRO A 393 -6.17 -9.57 15.86
C PRO A 393 -6.12 -8.23 16.59
N GLY A 394 -6.03 -7.13 15.82
CA GLY A 394 -6.08 -5.78 16.38
C GLY A 394 -5.83 -4.70 15.32
N ASP A 395 -5.72 -3.46 15.76
CA ASP A 395 -5.42 -2.30 14.92
C ASP A 395 -4.56 -1.28 15.68
N LEU A 396 -3.40 -0.93 15.13
CA LEU A 396 -2.45 0.02 15.72
C LEU A 396 -3.05 1.41 16.01
N THR A 397 -4.14 1.77 15.35
CA THR A 397 -4.79 3.08 15.50
C THR A 397 -5.73 3.14 16.71
N GLN A 398 -5.97 2.01 17.37
CA GLN A 398 -6.94 1.89 18.46
C GLN A 398 -6.24 1.75 19.82
N PRO A 399 -6.90 2.18 20.91
CA PRO A 399 -6.44 1.87 22.26
C PRO A 399 -6.19 0.37 22.45
N HIS A 400 -5.18 0.02 23.26
CA HIS A 400 -4.72 -1.36 23.45
C HIS A 400 -4.45 -2.09 22.12
N LEU A 401 -4.02 -1.33 21.08
CA LEU A 401 -3.77 -1.83 19.73
C LEU A 401 -4.98 -2.53 19.10
N GLY A 402 -6.20 -2.19 19.54
CA GLY A 402 -7.46 -2.83 19.09
C GLY A 402 -7.60 -4.30 19.47
N MET A 403 -6.82 -4.77 20.41
CA MET A 403 -6.90 -6.13 20.95
C MET A 403 -8.03 -6.25 21.95
N THR A 404 -8.51 -7.50 22.17
CA THR A 404 -9.40 -7.79 23.29
C THR A 404 -8.67 -7.62 24.62
N GLU A 405 -9.41 -7.30 25.70
CA GLU A 405 -8.83 -7.16 27.03
C GLU A 405 -8.14 -8.45 27.48
N GLU A 406 -8.65 -9.62 27.13
CA GLU A 406 -8.06 -10.92 27.42
C GLU A 406 -6.66 -11.06 26.78
N ASN A 407 -6.55 -10.73 25.48
CA ASN A 407 -5.27 -10.76 24.77
C ASN A 407 -4.28 -9.75 25.35
N TRP A 408 -4.74 -8.53 25.67
CA TRP A 408 -3.90 -7.52 26.27
C TRP A 408 -3.34 -7.97 27.61
N GLN A 409 -4.18 -8.46 28.51
CA GLN A 409 -3.80 -8.95 29.83
C GLN A 409 -2.87 -10.18 29.74
N PHE A 410 -3.11 -11.08 28.79
CA PHE A 410 -2.23 -12.20 28.53
C PHE A 410 -0.83 -11.73 28.10
N LEU A 411 -0.76 -10.89 27.07
CA LEU A 411 0.52 -10.41 26.51
C LEU A 411 1.28 -9.53 27.52
N SER A 412 0.57 -8.77 28.36
CA SER A 412 1.20 -7.95 29.41
C SER A 412 1.97 -8.81 30.44
N LYS A 413 1.59 -10.08 30.62
CA LYS A 413 2.20 -11.00 31.58
C LYS A 413 3.19 -11.99 30.97
N GLU A 414 2.92 -12.46 29.73
CA GLU A 414 3.62 -13.62 29.18
C GLU A 414 4.75 -13.26 28.19
N VAL A 415 4.68 -12.07 27.57
CA VAL A 415 5.67 -11.66 26.56
C VAL A 415 6.97 -11.19 27.20
N ASP A 416 8.11 -11.57 26.65
CA ASP A 416 9.46 -11.19 27.10
C ASP A 416 9.98 -9.95 26.35
N ALA A 417 9.63 -9.83 25.05
CA ALA A 417 10.06 -8.72 24.22
C ALA A 417 8.98 -8.29 23.24
N VAL A 418 8.90 -6.97 23.00
CA VAL A 418 8.01 -6.34 22.01
C VAL A 418 8.86 -5.85 20.84
N TYR A 419 8.56 -6.35 19.63
CA TYR A 419 9.12 -5.87 18.37
C TYR A 419 8.11 -4.98 17.67
N HIS A 420 8.30 -3.68 17.77
CA HIS A 420 7.40 -2.71 17.14
C HIS A 420 7.92 -2.30 15.76
N ASN A 421 7.49 -3.06 14.74
CA ASN A 421 7.78 -2.82 13.33
C ASN A 421 6.58 -2.21 12.58
N GLY A 422 5.40 -2.22 13.19
CA GLY A 422 4.18 -1.71 12.55
C GLY A 422 4.19 -0.20 12.40
N ALA A 423 3.97 0.26 11.17
CA ALA A 423 3.81 1.68 10.85
C ALA A 423 3.00 1.85 9.56
N VAL A 424 2.36 2.99 9.41
CA VAL A 424 1.85 3.48 8.13
C VAL A 424 2.98 4.22 7.44
N LEU A 425 3.41 3.72 6.28
CA LEU A 425 4.34 4.40 5.38
C LEU A 425 3.55 5.00 4.22
N ASN A 426 3.56 6.33 4.12
CA ASN A 426 3.00 7.06 3.00
C ASN A 426 3.83 8.32 2.76
N PHE A 427 4.20 8.58 1.52
CA PHE A 427 5.06 9.70 1.17
C PHE A 427 4.29 11.02 0.99
N VAL A 428 2.95 10.97 0.91
CA VAL A 428 2.09 12.13 0.69
C VAL A 428 1.33 12.51 1.96
N PHE A 429 1.00 11.55 2.82
CA PHE A 429 0.23 11.82 4.03
C PHE A 429 0.97 12.71 5.02
N PRO A 430 0.29 13.75 5.56
CA PRO A 430 0.84 14.58 6.61
C PRO A 430 0.93 13.84 7.95
N TYR A 431 1.70 14.41 8.87
CA TYR A 431 1.84 13.92 10.24
C TYR A 431 0.52 13.50 10.88
N ARG A 432 -0.51 14.36 10.81
CA ARG A 432 -1.81 14.14 11.48
C ARG A 432 -2.51 12.85 11.07
N GLN A 433 -2.42 12.47 9.80
CA GLN A 433 -3.05 11.23 9.31
C GLN A 433 -2.29 9.97 9.72
N MET A 434 -0.99 10.05 9.89
CA MET A 434 -0.16 8.91 10.30
C MET A 434 0.04 8.83 11.81
N LYS A 435 -0.18 9.92 12.56
CA LYS A 435 -0.07 9.99 14.03
C LYS A 435 -0.79 8.84 14.75
N PRO A 436 -2.06 8.48 14.42
CA PRO A 436 -2.77 7.43 15.14
C PRO A 436 -2.03 6.09 15.14
N ALA A 437 -1.48 5.67 13.99
CA ALA A 437 -0.75 4.41 13.89
C ALA A 437 0.71 4.53 14.35
N ASN A 438 1.42 5.60 13.93
CA ASN A 438 2.87 5.67 14.08
C ASN A 438 3.32 6.25 15.44
N VAL A 439 2.53 7.15 16.01
CA VAL A 439 2.86 7.82 17.29
C VAL A 439 2.04 7.22 18.42
N LEU A 440 0.69 7.25 18.32
CA LEU A 440 -0.17 6.71 19.37
C LEU A 440 -0.05 5.18 19.45
N GLY A 441 0.07 4.48 18.31
CA GLY A 441 0.35 3.05 18.28
C GLY A 441 1.70 2.71 18.93
N THR A 442 2.74 3.55 18.76
CA THR A 442 4.02 3.39 19.48
C THR A 442 3.83 3.57 20.98
N ALA A 443 3.07 4.58 21.42
CA ALA A 443 2.76 4.79 22.84
C ALA A 443 2.05 3.58 23.46
N GLU A 444 1.08 2.96 22.73
CA GLU A 444 0.41 1.76 23.19
C GLU A 444 1.36 0.54 23.23
N CYS A 445 2.27 0.39 22.28
CA CYS A 445 3.30 -0.65 22.34
C CYS A 445 4.26 -0.44 23.55
N LEU A 446 4.61 0.81 23.86
CA LEU A 446 5.38 1.15 25.07
C LEU A 446 4.58 0.87 26.34
N ARG A 447 3.26 1.13 26.35
CA ARG A 447 2.37 0.76 27.46
C ARG A 447 2.40 -0.76 27.68
N LEU A 448 2.22 -1.56 26.63
CA LEU A 448 2.32 -3.02 26.71
C LEU A 448 3.70 -3.46 27.24
N ALA A 449 4.76 -2.80 26.82
CA ALA A 449 6.10 -3.15 27.27
C ALA A 449 6.34 -2.85 28.76
N CYS A 450 5.61 -1.90 29.33
CA CYS A 450 5.73 -1.51 30.76
C CYS A 450 4.72 -2.19 31.67
N GLU A 451 3.51 -2.55 31.17
CA GLU A 451 2.41 -3.06 31.96
C GLU A 451 2.61 -4.55 32.34
N GLY A 452 2.14 -4.93 33.55
CA GLY A 452 2.32 -6.27 34.08
C GLY A 452 3.76 -6.49 34.54
N ARG A 453 4.61 -7.06 33.69
CA ARG A 453 6.05 -7.14 33.89
C ARG A 453 6.81 -6.37 32.80
N PRO A 454 8.00 -5.81 33.06
CA PRO A 454 8.76 -5.09 32.04
C PRO A 454 9.24 -6.03 30.94
N LYS A 455 9.19 -5.58 29.70
CA LYS A 455 9.61 -6.30 28.48
C LYS A 455 10.71 -5.51 27.76
N TYR A 456 11.59 -6.24 27.08
CA TYR A 456 12.50 -5.59 26.15
C TYR A 456 11.73 -4.98 24.99
N PHE A 457 12.13 -3.78 24.56
CA PHE A 457 11.45 -3.07 23.52
C PHE A 457 12.36 -2.82 22.32
N HIS A 458 12.02 -3.37 21.16
CA HIS A 458 12.77 -3.24 19.92
C HIS A 458 11.95 -2.42 18.94
N TYR A 459 12.37 -1.17 18.73
CA TYR A 459 11.66 -0.22 17.88
C TYR A 459 12.32 -0.13 16.49
N VAL A 460 11.54 -0.44 15.44
CA VAL A 460 11.96 -0.24 14.06
C VAL A 460 11.62 1.20 13.64
N SER A 461 12.62 2.04 13.66
CA SER A 461 12.58 3.43 13.20
C SER A 461 12.92 3.52 11.71
N SER A 462 13.58 4.57 11.28
CA SER A 462 14.09 4.79 9.93
C SER A 462 15.27 5.75 10.01
N TYR A 463 16.24 5.63 9.10
CA TYR A 463 17.29 6.65 8.97
C TYR A 463 16.73 8.03 8.61
N SER A 464 15.51 8.10 8.09
CA SER A 464 14.82 9.35 7.73
C SER A 464 14.50 10.27 8.91
N VAL A 465 14.72 9.83 10.17
CA VAL A 465 14.70 10.72 11.34
C VAL A 465 15.79 11.79 11.31
N TYR A 466 16.74 11.66 10.40
CA TYR A 466 17.80 12.63 10.15
C TYR A 466 17.63 13.41 8.84
N ASP A 467 16.50 13.24 8.13
CA ASP A 467 16.20 13.94 6.88
C ASP A 467 15.72 15.39 7.15
N ASN A 468 16.50 16.15 7.90
CA ASN A 468 16.25 17.56 8.14
C ASN A 468 17.55 18.37 8.09
N PRO A 469 17.50 19.68 7.84
CA PRO A 469 18.68 20.51 7.60
C PRO A 469 19.72 20.54 8.73
N SER A 470 19.31 20.22 9.98
CA SER A 470 20.24 20.23 11.12
C SER A 470 21.30 19.12 11.07
N HIS A 471 21.07 18.09 10.24
CA HIS A 471 21.95 16.93 10.11
C HIS A 471 22.69 16.87 8.77
N PHE A 472 22.39 17.76 7.83
CA PHE A 472 23.02 17.76 6.51
C PHE A 472 24.53 17.99 6.60
N ASP A 473 25.29 17.28 5.76
CA ASP A 473 26.74 17.35 5.65
C ASP A 473 27.51 17.05 6.96
N ARG A 474 26.84 16.36 7.92
CA ARG A 474 27.41 15.94 9.19
C ARG A 474 27.51 14.42 9.25
N THR A 475 28.52 13.94 9.99
CA THR A 475 28.53 12.54 10.42
C THR A 475 27.66 12.42 11.66
N VAL A 476 26.64 11.56 11.57
CA VAL A 476 25.71 11.25 12.65
C VAL A 476 26.09 9.91 13.25
N MET A 477 26.36 9.90 14.55
CA MET A 477 26.61 8.69 15.31
C MET A 477 25.27 8.02 15.67
N GLU A 478 25.27 6.71 15.89
CA GLU A 478 24.04 5.95 16.15
C GLU A 478 23.32 6.42 17.42
N ASP A 479 24.07 6.81 18.44
CA ASP A 479 23.52 7.27 19.72
C ASP A 479 23.43 8.80 19.84
N ASP A 480 23.67 9.53 18.75
CA ASP A 480 23.48 10.99 18.76
C ASP A 480 22.01 11.34 19.07
N PRO A 481 21.76 12.35 19.91
CA PRO A 481 20.41 12.77 20.20
C PRO A 481 19.73 13.37 18.96
N LEU A 482 18.46 13.08 18.82
CA LEU A 482 17.62 13.74 17.80
C LEU A 482 17.29 15.17 18.26
N GLU A 483 18.04 16.16 17.77
CA GLU A 483 18.00 17.54 18.29
C GLU A 483 16.77 18.30 17.81
N SER A 484 16.71 18.62 16.52
CA SER A 484 15.65 19.47 15.95
C SER A 484 14.69 18.68 15.06
N PRO A 485 13.37 18.90 15.21
CA PRO A 485 12.38 18.37 14.28
C PRO A 485 12.09 19.32 13.10
N ASP A 486 12.81 20.45 13.02
CA ASP A 486 12.47 21.50 12.07
C ASP A 486 12.92 21.17 10.64
N GLY A 487 12.05 21.34 9.68
CA GLY A 487 12.38 21.23 8.26
C GLY A 487 12.28 19.83 7.66
N TYR A 488 11.58 18.88 8.28
CA TYR A 488 11.25 17.62 7.64
C TYR A 488 10.41 17.86 6.39
N PHE A 489 10.72 17.09 5.36
CA PHE A 489 9.94 17.12 4.11
C PHE A 489 8.74 16.16 4.16
N LEU A 490 8.89 14.99 4.79
CA LEU A 490 7.88 13.94 4.83
C LEU A 490 7.20 13.87 6.19
N GLY A 491 5.86 13.85 6.21
CA GLY A 491 5.09 13.56 7.43
C GLY A 491 5.44 12.21 8.07
N TYR A 492 5.93 11.26 7.27
CA TYR A 492 6.45 9.99 7.77
C TYR A 492 7.67 10.21 8.69
N SER A 493 8.66 10.98 8.24
CA SER A 493 9.85 11.30 9.04
C SER A 493 9.49 12.04 10.33
N GLU A 494 8.53 12.97 10.26
CA GLU A 494 7.97 13.65 11.42
C GLU A 494 7.41 12.65 12.45
N THR A 495 6.60 11.67 12.00
CA THR A 495 6.03 10.67 12.93
C THR A 495 7.08 9.75 13.51
N LYS A 496 8.11 9.37 12.74
CA LYS A 496 9.21 8.53 13.23
C LYS A 496 10.07 9.27 14.24
N TRP A 497 10.32 10.55 14.03
CA TRP A 497 11.02 11.39 15.00
C TRP A 497 10.28 11.46 16.34
N VAL A 498 8.99 11.80 16.34
CA VAL A 498 8.18 11.85 17.58
C VAL A 498 8.14 10.49 18.26
N ALA A 499 7.89 9.41 17.50
CA ALA A 499 7.82 8.07 18.06
C ALA A 499 9.15 7.63 18.70
N GLU A 500 10.30 7.98 18.09
CA GLU A 500 11.62 7.70 18.66
C GLU A 500 11.87 8.52 19.94
N LYS A 501 11.36 9.77 20.00
CA LYS A 501 11.36 10.57 21.24
C LYS A 501 10.51 9.94 22.35
N LEU A 502 9.37 9.31 22.04
CA LEU A 502 8.60 8.57 23.03
C LEU A 502 9.38 7.35 23.56
N VAL A 503 10.13 6.65 22.70
CA VAL A 503 11.02 5.56 23.12
C VAL A 503 12.15 6.09 24.02
N GLU A 504 12.72 7.25 23.69
CA GLU A 504 13.73 7.90 24.52
C GLU A 504 13.18 8.25 25.91
N LEU A 505 11.98 8.82 26.01
CA LEU A 505 11.31 9.11 27.27
C LEU A 505 11.06 7.83 28.09
N ALA A 506 10.65 6.73 27.44
CA ALA A 506 10.48 5.45 28.11
C ALA A 506 11.82 4.89 28.65
N ARG A 507 12.92 5.03 27.88
CA ARG A 507 14.27 4.68 28.33
C ARG A 507 14.69 5.47 29.58
N GLN A 508 14.43 6.78 29.60
CA GLN A 508 14.71 7.63 30.75
C GLN A 508 13.94 7.19 32.00
N ARG A 509 12.79 6.51 31.83
CA ARG A 509 12.01 5.91 32.92
C ARG A 509 12.44 4.48 33.27
N GLY A 510 13.50 3.96 32.64
CA GLY A 510 14.09 2.66 32.94
C GLY A 510 13.68 1.51 31.98
N LEU A 511 12.93 1.77 30.90
CA LEU A 511 12.62 0.73 29.91
C LEU A 511 13.89 0.34 29.13
N ARG A 512 14.20 -0.96 29.08
CA ARG A 512 15.29 -1.49 28.26
C ARG A 512 14.85 -1.58 26.80
N ALA A 513 15.23 -0.58 26.01
CA ALA A 513 14.81 -0.48 24.61
C ALA A 513 16.01 -0.29 23.67
N ALA A 514 15.89 -0.87 22.46
CA ALA A 514 16.80 -0.67 21.34
C ALA A 514 16.05 -0.06 20.15
N VAL A 515 16.72 0.83 19.40
CA VAL A 515 16.17 1.47 18.20
C VAL A 515 16.94 0.99 16.99
N TYR A 516 16.23 0.62 15.93
CA TYR A 516 16.82 0.17 14.66
C TYR A 516 16.40 1.11 13.54
N ARG A 517 17.36 1.65 12.81
CA ARG A 517 17.14 2.60 11.73
C ARG A 517 17.60 1.99 10.40
N PRO A 518 16.74 1.21 9.72
CA PRO A 518 17.06 0.71 8.40
C PRO A 518 17.12 1.85 7.38
N GLY A 519 17.91 1.61 6.31
CA GLY A 519 17.94 2.44 5.11
C GLY A 519 16.77 2.15 4.17
N ASP A 520 16.96 2.42 2.88
CA ASP A 520 16.01 2.09 1.83
C ASP A 520 15.96 0.56 1.67
N ILE A 521 14.93 -0.07 2.24
CA ILE A 521 14.82 -1.54 2.25
C ILE A 521 14.53 -2.04 0.84
N THR A 522 15.47 -2.81 0.29
CA THR A 522 15.38 -3.40 -1.05
C THR A 522 15.01 -4.88 -1.02
N GLY A 523 15.03 -5.52 -2.17
CA GLY A 523 14.79 -6.96 -2.30
C GLY A 523 15.85 -7.81 -1.61
N THR A 524 15.57 -9.11 -1.54
CA THR A 524 16.47 -10.11 -0.94
C THR A 524 17.77 -10.27 -1.73
N LEU A 525 18.84 -10.63 -1.03
CA LEU A 525 20.15 -10.91 -1.63
C LEU A 525 20.11 -12.10 -2.61
N ALA A 526 19.43 -13.18 -2.24
CA ALA A 526 19.47 -14.42 -3.01
C ALA A 526 18.54 -14.41 -4.24
N THR A 527 17.31 -13.91 -4.09
CA THR A 527 16.24 -14.07 -5.09
C THR A 527 15.75 -12.76 -5.69
N GLY A 528 16.11 -11.63 -5.08
CA GLY A 528 15.68 -10.30 -5.52
C GLY A 528 14.24 -9.98 -5.24
N ILE A 529 13.53 -10.79 -4.46
CA ILE A 529 12.12 -10.57 -4.10
C ILE A 529 11.97 -9.27 -3.36
N TRP A 530 11.14 -8.37 -3.89
CA TRP A 530 11.00 -7.01 -3.41
C TRP A 530 9.53 -6.57 -3.37
N LYS A 531 9.21 -5.64 -2.51
CA LYS A 531 7.91 -4.96 -2.51
C LYS A 531 7.82 -4.04 -3.72
N LEU A 532 6.86 -4.29 -4.62
CA LEU A 532 6.76 -3.58 -5.90
C LEU A 532 6.27 -2.13 -5.76
N GLU A 533 5.54 -1.83 -4.69
CA GLU A 533 4.87 -0.53 -4.51
C GLU A 533 5.69 0.49 -3.69
N ASP A 534 6.99 0.27 -3.46
CA ASP A 534 7.84 1.25 -2.78
C ASP A 534 8.38 2.33 -3.73
N LEU A 535 8.97 3.38 -3.14
CA LEU A 535 9.49 4.53 -3.90
C LEU A 535 10.61 4.13 -4.86
N ILE A 536 11.56 3.30 -4.42
CA ILE A 536 12.74 2.95 -5.24
C ILE A 536 12.34 2.03 -6.40
N SER A 537 11.52 0.98 -6.11
CA SER A 537 11.04 0.08 -7.17
C SER A 537 10.19 0.82 -8.20
N ARG A 538 9.31 1.74 -7.76
CA ARG A 538 8.53 2.61 -8.66
C ARG A 538 9.42 3.55 -9.46
N SER A 539 10.46 4.13 -8.84
CA SER A 539 11.41 5.00 -9.54
C SER A 539 12.16 4.24 -10.64
N MET A 540 12.63 3.03 -10.35
CA MET A 540 13.31 2.19 -11.35
C MET A 540 12.38 1.87 -12.53
N VAL A 541 11.18 1.38 -12.25
CA VAL A 541 10.22 0.99 -13.30
C VAL A 541 9.69 2.22 -14.03
N GLY A 542 9.36 3.29 -13.32
CA GLY A 542 8.87 4.53 -13.90
C GLY A 542 9.89 5.20 -14.82
N CYS A 543 11.18 5.19 -14.48
CA CYS A 543 12.23 5.66 -15.39
C CYS A 543 12.29 4.81 -16.67
N VAL A 544 12.12 3.48 -16.56
CA VAL A 544 12.07 2.61 -17.75
C VAL A 544 10.86 2.91 -18.62
N GLN A 545 9.69 3.07 -18.02
CA GLN A 545 8.46 3.44 -18.73
C GLN A 545 8.57 4.80 -19.41
N LEU A 546 9.24 5.76 -18.75
CA LEU A 546 9.50 7.09 -19.31
C LEU A 546 10.57 7.07 -20.40
N GLY A 547 11.43 6.04 -20.43
CA GLY A 547 12.63 5.99 -21.27
C GLY A 547 13.71 6.99 -20.83
N ALA A 548 13.61 7.58 -19.65
CA ALA A 548 14.50 8.59 -19.14
C ALA A 548 14.67 8.50 -17.62
N ALA A 549 15.84 8.89 -17.13
CA ALA A 549 16.14 9.06 -15.71
C ALA A 549 16.69 10.45 -15.43
N PRO A 550 16.50 11.04 -14.24
CA PRO A 550 17.02 12.35 -13.93
C PRO A 550 18.54 12.31 -13.79
N ASP A 551 19.21 13.33 -14.33
CA ASP A 551 20.65 13.51 -14.20
C ASP A 551 20.96 14.32 -12.94
N VAL A 552 21.02 13.60 -11.79
CA VAL A 552 21.22 14.18 -10.46
C VAL A 552 22.23 13.38 -9.67
N GLU A 553 22.89 14.03 -8.71
CA GLU A 553 23.86 13.43 -7.80
C GLU A 553 23.18 13.02 -6.50
N VAL A 554 22.46 11.90 -6.54
CA VAL A 554 21.79 11.30 -5.39
C VAL A 554 22.45 9.97 -5.06
N ASN A 555 22.71 9.74 -3.77
CA ASN A 555 23.22 8.48 -3.24
C ASN A 555 22.12 7.75 -2.46
N LEU A 556 21.83 6.51 -2.84
CA LEU A 556 20.78 5.71 -2.22
C LEU A 556 21.39 4.74 -1.19
N HIS A 557 20.74 4.64 -0.01
CA HIS A 557 21.09 3.69 1.06
C HIS A 557 20.39 2.34 0.86
N LEU A 558 20.61 1.71 -0.31
CA LEU A 558 19.93 0.47 -0.67
C LEU A 558 20.34 -0.68 0.25
N THR A 559 19.41 -1.16 1.07
CA THR A 559 19.69 -2.13 2.14
C THR A 559 18.80 -3.36 1.96
N PRO A 560 19.35 -4.56 1.68
CA PRO A 560 18.59 -5.78 1.48
C PRO A 560 17.77 -6.18 2.69
N VAL A 561 16.51 -6.59 2.49
CA VAL A 561 15.55 -6.88 3.56
C VAL A 561 15.96 -8.04 4.46
N ASP A 562 16.60 -9.06 3.89
CA ASP A 562 17.13 -10.20 4.64
C ASP A 562 18.26 -9.79 5.58
N TYR A 563 19.19 -8.93 5.13
CA TYR A 563 20.19 -8.35 6.01
C TYR A 563 19.55 -7.56 7.16
N VAL A 564 18.60 -6.67 6.87
CA VAL A 564 17.92 -5.86 7.92
C VAL A 564 17.26 -6.75 8.95
N ALA A 565 16.55 -7.78 8.52
CA ALA A 565 15.86 -8.69 9.44
C ALA A 565 16.85 -9.53 10.26
N ASP A 566 17.84 -10.11 9.61
CA ASP A 566 18.81 -10.99 10.27
C ASP A 566 19.68 -10.21 11.27
N ALA A 567 20.12 -8.99 10.90
CA ALA A 567 20.91 -8.12 11.78
C ALA A 567 20.09 -7.65 12.98
N LEU A 568 18.84 -7.18 12.75
CA LEU A 568 17.97 -6.74 13.83
C LEU A 568 17.75 -7.85 14.86
N ILE A 569 17.38 -9.05 14.40
CA ILE A 569 17.13 -10.17 15.29
C ILE A 569 18.40 -10.60 16.03
N HIS A 570 19.53 -10.70 15.34
CA HIS A 570 20.81 -11.05 15.98
C HIS A 570 21.18 -10.05 17.09
N ILE A 571 21.08 -8.75 16.82
CA ILE A 571 21.40 -7.69 17.79
C ILE A 571 20.41 -7.71 18.96
N SER A 572 19.13 -7.94 18.72
CA SER A 572 18.07 -7.86 19.73
C SER A 572 18.22 -8.87 20.88
N PHE A 573 18.92 -9.95 20.65
CA PHE A 573 19.23 -10.98 21.67
C PHE A 573 20.57 -10.76 22.38
N ARG A 574 21.21 -9.60 22.21
CA ARG A 574 22.43 -9.22 22.91
C ARG A 574 22.12 -8.28 24.07
N ASN A 575 22.73 -8.48 25.23
CA ASN A 575 22.56 -7.61 26.40
C ASN A 575 22.93 -6.15 26.08
N GLU A 576 23.94 -5.97 25.26
CA GLU A 576 24.51 -4.68 24.87
C GLU A 576 23.62 -3.88 23.89
N CYS A 577 22.49 -4.45 23.47
CA CYS A 577 21.60 -3.71 22.56
C CYS A 577 20.79 -2.63 23.29
N CYS A 578 20.51 -2.84 24.57
CA CYS A 578 19.64 -1.97 25.35
C CYS A 578 20.26 -0.60 25.59
N GLY A 579 19.49 0.45 25.34
CA GLY A 579 19.93 1.83 25.48
C GLY A 579 20.59 2.41 24.23
N HIS A 580 20.84 1.59 23.20
CA HIS A 580 21.52 2.00 21.97
C HIS A 580 20.59 2.07 20.75
N ALA A 581 21.04 2.80 19.76
CA ALA A 581 20.47 2.78 18.43
C ALA A 581 21.42 2.08 17.45
N PHE A 582 20.85 1.54 16.34
CA PHE A 582 21.56 0.74 15.35
C PHE A 582 21.15 1.18 13.96
N ASN A 583 22.09 1.70 13.18
CA ASN A 583 21.89 2.09 11.80
C ASN A 583 22.10 0.88 10.88
N LEU A 584 21.00 0.24 10.47
CA LEU A 584 21.04 -0.93 9.58
C LEU A 584 21.13 -0.45 8.13
N LEU A 585 22.29 0.00 7.74
CA LEU A 585 22.57 0.66 6.47
C LEU A 585 23.60 -0.12 5.64
N ASN A 586 23.60 0.13 4.33
CA ASN A 586 24.64 -0.36 3.46
C ASN A 586 25.84 0.60 3.53
N HIS A 587 27.03 0.07 3.81
CA HIS A 587 28.27 0.85 3.80
C HIS A 587 28.62 1.42 2.41
N ARG A 588 28.11 0.81 1.34
CA ARG A 588 28.30 1.29 -0.02
C ARG A 588 27.02 1.87 -0.56
N LEU A 589 27.04 3.18 -0.69
CA LEU A 589 25.96 3.91 -1.34
C LEU A 589 25.87 3.56 -2.83
N MET A 590 24.66 3.58 -3.38
CA MET A 590 24.42 3.42 -4.80
C MET A 590 24.11 4.79 -5.42
N PRO A 591 25.07 5.41 -6.17
CA PRO A 591 24.77 6.62 -6.92
C PRO A 591 23.66 6.36 -7.95
N LEU A 592 22.68 7.24 -8.06
CA LEU A 592 21.56 7.10 -9.00
C LEU A 592 22.05 6.98 -10.45
N ARG A 593 23.08 7.76 -10.84
CA ARG A 593 23.74 7.64 -12.15
C ARG A 593 24.32 6.25 -12.38
N GLN A 594 24.92 5.63 -11.34
CA GLN A 594 25.45 4.27 -11.44
C GLN A 594 24.32 3.24 -11.59
N MET A 595 23.25 3.36 -10.84
CA MET A 595 22.06 2.51 -10.97
C MET A 595 21.48 2.61 -12.38
N THR A 596 21.33 3.82 -12.91
CA THR A 596 20.87 4.05 -14.29
C THR A 596 21.80 3.41 -15.32
N ALA A 597 23.12 3.52 -15.12
CA ALA A 597 24.11 2.89 -16.01
C ALA A 597 24.02 1.35 -16.00
N LEU A 598 23.77 0.75 -14.83
CA LEU A 598 23.56 -0.69 -14.70
C LEU A 598 22.26 -1.13 -15.36
N MET A 599 21.18 -0.36 -15.25
CA MET A 599 19.91 -0.63 -15.96
C MET A 599 20.09 -0.54 -17.48
N LYS A 600 20.87 0.42 -17.97
CA LYS A 600 21.25 0.52 -19.40
C LYS A 600 22.00 -0.74 -19.86
N LYS A 601 22.95 -1.23 -19.07
CA LYS A 601 23.67 -2.49 -19.36
C LYS A 601 22.73 -3.71 -19.34
N ALA A 602 21.71 -3.71 -18.48
CA ALA A 602 20.69 -4.75 -18.44
C ALA A 602 19.72 -4.71 -19.64
N GLY A 603 19.84 -3.69 -20.51
CA GLY A 603 19.12 -3.62 -21.78
C GLY A 603 17.98 -2.62 -21.82
N TYR A 604 17.80 -1.77 -20.82
CA TYR A 604 16.80 -0.72 -20.83
C TYR A 604 17.38 0.59 -21.38
N PRO A 605 16.87 1.13 -22.50
CA PRO A 605 17.34 2.40 -23.05
C PRO A 605 16.83 3.55 -22.17
N LEU A 606 17.72 4.14 -21.39
CA LEU A 606 17.41 5.28 -20.53
C LEU A 606 18.20 6.50 -20.99
N GLU A 607 17.53 7.59 -21.25
CA GLU A 607 18.16 8.90 -21.45
C GLU A 607 18.42 9.55 -20.08
N LEU A 608 19.53 10.27 -19.91
CA LEU A 608 19.74 11.11 -18.73
C LEU A 608 19.27 12.53 -19.09
N LEU A 609 18.29 13.03 -18.38
CA LEU A 609 17.72 14.35 -18.60
C LEU A 609 18.02 15.30 -17.43
N PRO A 610 18.22 16.60 -17.70
CA PRO A 610 18.16 17.60 -16.64
C PRO A 610 16.90 17.44 -15.79
N TYR A 611 17.04 17.63 -14.48
CA TYR A 611 15.95 17.32 -13.53
C TYR A 611 14.61 17.97 -13.90
N GLY A 612 14.61 19.25 -14.21
CA GLY A 612 13.37 19.97 -14.58
C GLY A 612 12.71 19.42 -15.85
N GLU A 613 13.50 19.00 -16.84
CA GLU A 613 12.99 18.37 -18.06
C GLU A 613 12.42 16.98 -17.78
N TRP A 614 13.09 16.20 -16.93
CA TRP A 614 12.59 14.90 -16.49
C TRP A 614 11.27 15.03 -15.72
N CYS A 615 11.14 16.01 -14.80
CA CYS A 615 9.89 16.31 -14.10
C CYS A 615 8.75 16.68 -15.06
N GLN A 616 9.03 17.55 -16.04
CA GLN A 616 8.05 17.92 -17.06
C GLN A 616 7.59 16.70 -17.88
N ARG A 617 8.52 15.85 -18.26
CA ARG A 617 8.21 14.63 -19.01
C ARG A 617 7.40 13.63 -18.16
N LEU A 618 7.74 13.48 -16.87
CA LEU A 618 6.97 12.63 -15.94
C LEU A 618 5.55 13.17 -15.73
N THR A 619 5.40 14.47 -15.52
CA THR A 619 4.09 15.08 -15.26
C THR A 619 3.20 15.11 -16.51
N ALA A 620 3.77 15.01 -17.70
CA ALA A 620 3.02 14.87 -18.95
C ALA A 620 2.45 13.46 -19.18
N THR A 621 2.86 12.45 -18.38
CA THR A 621 2.29 11.07 -18.43
C THR A 621 1.07 10.96 -17.52
N THR A 622 0.26 9.91 -17.74
CA THR A 622 -0.78 9.49 -16.81
C THR A 622 -0.26 8.44 -15.83
N SER A 623 -0.99 8.16 -14.76
CA SER A 623 -0.65 7.06 -13.85
C SER A 623 -0.75 5.68 -14.51
N GLU A 624 -1.58 5.53 -15.54
CA GLU A 624 -1.67 4.32 -16.36
C GLU A 624 -0.42 4.11 -17.23
N GLU A 625 0.20 5.18 -17.68
CA GLU A 625 1.41 5.14 -18.50
C GLU A 625 2.69 4.99 -17.68
N ASN A 626 2.69 5.51 -16.44
CA ASN A 626 3.89 5.53 -15.60
C ASN A 626 3.57 5.35 -14.11
N VAL A 627 4.08 4.26 -13.52
CA VAL A 627 3.87 3.91 -12.10
C VAL A 627 4.42 4.95 -11.11
N LEU A 628 5.36 5.80 -11.54
CA LEU A 628 5.94 6.85 -10.71
C LEU A 628 5.09 8.13 -10.71
N ARG A 629 4.16 8.27 -11.67
CA ARG A 629 3.30 9.46 -11.80
C ARG A 629 2.52 9.76 -10.52
N ILE A 630 2.08 8.72 -9.80
CA ILE A 630 1.37 8.85 -8.52
C ILE A 630 2.21 9.60 -7.46
N LEU A 631 3.52 9.52 -7.56
CA LEU A 631 4.46 10.17 -6.63
C LEU A 631 5.10 11.42 -7.22
N SER A 632 4.59 11.94 -8.35
CA SER A 632 5.21 13.10 -9.02
C SER A 632 5.26 14.36 -8.16
N CYS A 633 4.31 14.54 -7.21
CA CYS A 633 4.35 15.64 -6.25
C CYS A 633 5.65 15.69 -5.43
N LEU A 634 6.24 14.54 -5.14
CA LEU A 634 7.50 14.47 -4.41
C LEU A 634 8.66 15.09 -5.19
N PHE A 635 8.56 15.10 -6.51
CA PHE A 635 9.62 15.56 -7.42
C PHE A 635 9.39 16.98 -7.95
N THR A 636 8.15 17.50 -7.88
CA THR A 636 7.80 18.81 -8.44
C THR A 636 7.59 19.89 -7.38
N ASP A 637 7.73 19.54 -6.09
CA ASP A 637 7.48 20.44 -4.98
C ASP A 637 8.63 21.46 -4.80
N GLN A 638 8.35 22.74 -5.00
CA GLN A 638 9.32 23.84 -4.92
C GLN A 638 9.27 24.62 -3.59
N ARG A 639 8.68 24.07 -2.52
CA ARG A 639 8.37 24.77 -1.25
C ARG A 639 9.55 25.32 -0.46
N THR A 640 10.76 24.97 -0.80
CA THR A 640 11.93 25.40 -0.05
C THR A 640 12.92 26.15 -0.93
N ALA A 641 12.70 27.46 -1.07
CA ALA A 641 13.67 28.41 -1.62
C ALA A 641 14.32 28.00 -2.96
N GLY A 642 13.60 27.25 -3.82
CA GLY A 642 14.10 26.76 -5.11
C GLY A 642 14.84 25.43 -5.03
N GLU A 643 14.93 24.79 -3.88
CA GLU A 643 15.50 23.45 -3.71
C GLU A 643 14.37 22.40 -3.70
N ASP A 644 14.35 21.53 -4.70
CA ASP A 644 13.45 20.39 -4.77
C ASP A 644 13.93 19.24 -3.87
N MET A 645 13.08 18.21 -3.71
CA MET A 645 13.38 17.03 -2.89
C MET A 645 14.74 16.41 -3.25
N ILE A 646 15.10 16.38 -4.52
CA ILE A 646 16.37 15.77 -4.99
C ILE A 646 17.56 16.63 -4.65
N ALA A 647 17.47 17.96 -4.75
CA ALA A 647 18.54 18.84 -4.27
C ALA A 647 18.76 18.67 -2.76
N ARG A 648 17.68 18.55 -1.98
CA ARG A 648 17.75 18.31 -0.53
C ARG A 648 18.31 16.94 -0.17
N PHE A 649 17.80 15.87 -0.77
CA PHE A 649 18.18 14.49 -0.43
C PHE A 649 19.39 13.98 -1.20
N GLY A 650 19.82 14.67 -2.24
CA GLY A 650 20.92 14.25 -3.08
C GLY A 650 22.23 14.94 -2.81
N VAL A 651 22.21 16.25 -2.62
CA VAL A 651 23.41 17.07 -2.45
C VAL A 651 23.78 17.20 -0.97
N HIS A 652 22.78 17.28 -0.08
CA HIS A 652 22.98 17.48 1.35
C HIS A 652 22.43 16.29 2.12
N GLN A 653 23.24 15.25 2.32
CA GLN A 653 22.88 14.07 3.12
C GLN A 653 23.69 14.00 4.39
N ALA A 654 23.10 13.48 5.47
CA ALA A 654 23.85 13.06 6.64
C ALA A 654 24.74 11.85 6.27
N HIS A 655 25.92 11.80 6.87
CA HIS A 655 26.79 10.60 6.83
C HIS A 655 26.52 9.79 8.10
N PHE A 656 26.25 8.51 7.95
CA PHE A 656 25.83 7.67 9.06
C PHE A 656 26.95 6.75 9.55
N SER A 657 27.23 6.78 10.85
CA SER A 657 28.00 5.75 11.51
C SER A 657 27.19 4.47 11.70
N THR A 658 27.83 3.32 11.57
CA THR A 658 27.26 1.99 11.85
C THR A 658 28.10 1.27 12.93
N ALA A 659 28.84 2.01 13.74
CA ALA A 659 29.82 1.45 14.69
C ALA A 659 29.19 0.53 15.74
N ASN A 660 28.01 0.86 16.27
CA ASN A 660 27.29 -0.01 17.20
C ASN A 660 26.80 -1.28 16.49
N THR A 661 26.25 -1.11 15.29
CA THR A 661 25.77 -2.21 14.44
C THR A 661 26.91 -3.16 14.10
N ASP A 662 28.02 -2.65 13.60
CA ASP A 662 29.18 -3.45 13.19
C ASP A 662 29.79 -4.22 14.38
N ARG A 663 29.92 -3.55 15.53
CA ARG A 663 30.42 -4.16 16.77
C ARG A 663 29.57 -5.36 17.21
N LEU A 664 28.24 -5.26 17.17
CA LEU A 664 27.37 -6.36 17.61
C LEU A 664 27.17 -7.45 16.54
N LEU A 665 27.47 -7.16 15.29
CA LEU A 665 27.48 -8.15 14.20
C LEU A 665 28.84 -8.83 14.00
N GLU A 666 29.90 -8.37 14.67
CA GLU A 666 31.23 -8.97 14.56
C GLU A 666 31.19 -10.47 14.88
N GLY A 667 31.74 -11.30 13.99
CA GLY A 667 31.77 -12.76 14.13
C GLY A 667 30.45 -13.48 13.86
N SER A 668 29.35 -12.78 13.59
CA SER A 668 28.04 -13.39 13.30
C SER A 668 27.91 -13.99 11.90
N GLY A 669 28.75 -13.53 10.95
CA GLY A 669 28.61 -13.82 9.52
C GLY A 669 27.52 -13.00 8.82
N ILE A 670 26.79 -12.13 9.52
CA ILE A 670 25.77 -11.24 8.97
C ILE A 670 26.47 -9.96 8.49
N ALA A 671 26.40 -9.70 7.19
CA ALA A 671 27.00 -8.50 6.60
C ALA A 671 26.11 -7.94 5.49
N CYS A 672 25.99 -6.60 5.43
CA CYS A 672 25.27 -5.94 4.34
C CYS A 672 26.11 -6.01 3.06
N GLN A 673 25.63 -6.79 2.10
CA GLN A 673 26.28 -6.86 0.79
C GLN A 673 25.96 -5.61 -0.04
N PRO A 674 26.95 -5.08 -0.80
CA PRO A 674 26.70 -3.96 -1.69
C PRO A 674 25.71 -4.36 -2.80
N VAL A 675 24.83 -3.43 -3.16
CA VAL A 675 23.97 -3.61 -4.34
C VAL A 675 24.82 -3.41 -5.60
N ASP A 676 25.40 -4.49 -6.07
CA ASP A 676 26.22 -4.50 -7.28
C ASP A 676 25.38 -4.82 -8.54
N ALA A 677 26.05 -5.02 -9.68
CA ALA A 677 25.40 -5.35 -10.94
C ALA A 677 24.65 -6.69 -10.88
N ALA A 678 25.16 -7.68 -10.14
CA ALA A 678 24.56 -9.01 -10.05
C ALA A 678 23.28 -8.97 -9.22
N LEU A 679 23.29 -8.28 -8.08
CA LEU A 679 22.14 -8.13 -7.23
C LEU A 679 21.06 -7.26 -7.91
N LEU A 680 21.44 -6.14 -8.55
CA LEU A 680 20.51 -5.33 -9.32
C LEU A 680 19.85 -6.14 -10.45
N GLN A 681 20.61 -7.01 -11.13
CA GLN A 681 20.04 -7.91 -12.14
C GLN A 681 19.06 -8.93 -11.54
N SER A 682 19.27 -9.36 -10.29
CA SER A 682 18.30 -10.22 -9.58
C SER A 682 17.01 -9.47 -9.30
N TYR A 683 17.06 -8.21 -8.89
CA TYR A 683 15.89 -7.34 -8.73
C TYR A 683 15.13 -7.16 -10.04
N LEU A 684 15.83 -6.84 -11.13
CA LEU A 684 15.20 -6.68 -12.45
C LEU A 684 14.54 -8.00 -12.93
N ARG A 685 15.19 -9.15 -12.69
CA ARG A 685 14.59 -10.47 -13.01
C ARG A 685 13.31 -10.72 -12.23
N TYR A 686 13.28 -10.34 -10.94
CA TYR A 686 12.06 -10.45 -10.14
C TYR A 686 10.97 -9.53 -10.67
N PHE A 687 11.27 -8.28 -11.02
CA PHE A 687 10.29 -7.35 -11.60
C PHE A 687 9.74 -7.84 -12.93
N ILE A 688 10.56 -8.49 -13.76
CA ILE A 688 10.12 -9.12 -15.03
C ILE A 688 9.22 -10.33 -14.72
N LYS A 689 9.63 -11.22 -13.80
CA LYS A 689 8.88 -12.42 -13.39
C LYS A 689 7.49 -12.04 -12.84
N SER A 690 7.41 -10.96 -12.08
CA SER A 690 6.15 -10.46 -11.49
C SER A 690 5.27 -9.67 -12.48
N GLY A 691 5.72 -9.45 -13.71
CA GLY A 691 5.02 -8.62 -14.68
C GLY A 691 5.08 -7.11 -14.43
N TYR A 692 5.83 -6.68 -13.40
CA TYR A 692 5.95 -5.27 -13.03
C TYR A 692 6.86 -4.47 -13.98
N LEU A 693 7.83 -5.14 -14.61
CA LEU A 693 8.74 -4.57 -15.59
C LEU A 693 8.73 -5.44 -16.86
N PRO A 694 8.54 -4.85 -18.06
CA PRO A 694 8.65 -5.62 -19.29
C PRO A 694 10.09 -6.10 -19.51
N ALA A 695 10.25 -7.28 -20.09
CA ALA A 695 11.58 -7.79 -20.45
C ALA A 695 12.26 -6.84 -21.46
N PRO A 696 13.58 -6.61 -21.34
CA PRO A 696 14.29 -5.73 -22.25
C PRO A 696 14.21 -6.24 -23.69
N GLN A 697 13.96 -5.34 -24.61
CA GLN A 697 13.87 -5.70 -26.03
C GLN A 697 15.24 -6.16 -26.55
N PRO A 698 15.32 -7.27 -27.34
CA PRO A 698 16.54 -7.69 -27.97
C PRO A 698 17.17 -6.57 -28.82
N TRP A 699 18.50 -6.41 -28.75
CA TRP A 699 19.22 -5.32 -29.42
C TRP A 699 18.92 -5.20 -30.92
N TRP A 700 18.67 -6.31 -31.61
CA TRP A 700 18.37 -6.32 -33.05
C TRP A 700 16.97 -5.73 -33.36
N LYS A 701 15.97 -5.85 -32.49
CA LYS A 701 14.66 -5.18 -32.68
C LYS A 701 14.79 -3.66 -32.58
N ARG A 702 15.76 -3.14 -31.81
CA ARG A 702 16.03 -1.70 -31.68
C ARG A 702 16.61 -1.09 -32.95
N LEU A 703 17.43 -1.83 -33.71
CA LEU A 703 17.97 -1.37 -34.99
C LEU A 703 16.89 -1.15 -36.06
N PHE A 704 15.76 -1.82 -35.96
CA PHE A 704 14.66 -1.66 -36.91
C PHE A 704 13.58 -0.66 -36.46
N ALA A 705 13.54 -0.25 -35.20
CA ALA A 705 12.59 0.75 -34.71
C ALA A 705 12.97 2.18 -35.18
N HIS A 706 14.25 2.48 -35.33
CA HIS A 706 14.73 3.79 -35.85
C HIS A 706 14.55 4.02 -37.35
N LYS A 707 14.03 3.03 -38.11
CA LYS A 707 13.74 3.19 -39.55
C LYS A 707 12.29 3.51 -39.89
N LYS A 708 11.45 3.80 -38.88
CA LYS A 708 10.02 4.12 -39.06
C LYS A 708 9.61 5.49 -38.47
N GLN A 709 10.58 6.39 -38.29
CA GLN A 709 10.29 7.83 -38.11
C GLN A 709 10.77 8.63 -39.31
#